data_f8def8fc9d16c6f308bb0fd1d20443aa
#
_entry.id   f8def8fc9d16c6f308bb0fd1d20443aa
#
_cell.length_a   1.000
_cell.length_b   1.000
_cell.length_c   1.000
_cell.angle_alpha   90.00
_cell.angle_beta   90.00
_cell.angle_gamma   90.00
#
_symmetry.space_group_name_H-M   'P 1'
#
loop_
_entity.id
_entity.type
_entity.pdbx_description
1 polymer ?
#
loop_
_entity_poly.entity_id
_entity_poly.type
_entity_poly.pdbx_seq_one_letter_code
_entity_poly.pdbx_strand_id
1 'polypeptide(L)'
;MDFNEAKIRHEELVRIIEKYSYEYYVLDNPSVSDQEYDQKYEELENIEKEFPELITKTSPTQRIGNTVLEGFTKIKHAIPMMSLADVFNEEELLDWNEKVCKALMVKDVEYSAEMKIDGLSLSVVYQDGILQYCATRGDGSVGEDVTSNALTIPSIPTRIPLHGRVEVRGEVYMPKKSLEELNKERQLNNEPLLANARNAAAGSIRNLDSSVAKKRKLDAWFYYLEDAEKLGFKNHFDSIMYLKKLGFKVNPEMKVVKGKDEIVEYIKKYTLKRNELPYDIDGIVLKVNDFSYYNTLGYTAKTPKWAIAYKFPPEEVVTKLLDIVYTVGRTGKITPNAVLEPVRVSGSVVRRATLHNEDFVKDKDLKIGDYVTLRKAGDIIPEVVNSLVSRRDGSEIPFKMISNCPVCGSQLVKIDAMHFCLNKNCPSRNIESLIHFCSKDCMDIDGMGERVCEEFFALGFIKDIPSLYNLKDYKEKIIEIDGWKEKSVTHILNSIENSKNNSLEKLLFGLGIKEVGSKMAKQLAKMFLDIDTIMSKSVEELKAINDVGEVCANSIYNYFHDENNISIINKLKEMGINTKYLGNTNISTNSYFFNKKVVLTGSLTNFTRTQASEILENYGAKVSGSVSKATDLVIAGENAGSKLDKAKQFNVKIISEEEFVKILDELQGGNLWKK
;
A
#
# COMPACT_ATOMS: atom_id res chain seq x y z
N MET A 1 50.39 6.84 12.95
CA MET A 1 49.55 6.63 14.16
C MET A 1 49.53 5.15 14.43
N ASP A 2 49.71 4.68 15.67
CA ASP A 2 49.51 3.26 15.91
C ASP A 2 48.00 2.89 15.91
N PHE A 3 47.68 1.59 15.84
CA PHE A 3 46.30 1.13 15.75
C PHE A 3 45.44 1.53 16.97
N ASN A 4 46.00 1.57 18.18
CA ASN A 4 45.24 1.93 19.37
C ASN A 4 44.97 3.44 19.43
N GLU A 5 45.94 4.26 19.04
CA GLU A 5 45.76 5.71 18.88
C GLU A 5 44.75 6.01 17.79
N ALA A 6 44.83 5.31 16.65
CA ALA A 6 43.88 5.44 15.55
C ALA A 6 42.45 5.08 15.97
N LYS A 7 42.28 4.01 16.75
CA LYS A 7 40.97 3.60 17.27
C LYS A 7 40.34 4.65 18.19
N ILE A 8 41.13 5.19 19.13
CA ILE A 8 40.64 6.24 20.04
C ILE A 8 40.23 7.48 19.24
N ARG A 9 41.09 7.90 18.30
CA ARG A 9 40.81 9.07 17.46
C ARG A 9 39.66 8.88 16.53
N HIS A 10 39.46 7.68 15.95
CA HIS A 10 38.32 7.31 15.14
C HIS A 10 37.01 7.45 15.93
N GLU A 11 36.95 6.88 17.16
CA GLU A 11 35.76 6.98 18.02
C GLU A 11 35.41 8.42 18.39
N GLU A 12 36.44 9.27 18.64
CA GLU A 12 36.27 10.69 18.92
C GLU A 12 35.69 11.44 17.70
N LEU A 13 36.27 11.23 16.51
CA LEU A 13 35.84 11.87 15.27
C LEU A 13 34.40 11.47 14.89
N VAL A 14 34.04 10.19 15.04
CA VAL A 14 32.67 9.73 14.82
C VAL A 14 31.70 10.52 15.69
N ARG A 15 31.98 10.68 16.99
CA ARG A 15 31.09 11.44 17.90
C ARG A 15 31.03 12.93 17.54
N ILE A 16 32.15 13.55 17.16
CA ILE A 16 32.18 14.95 16.74
C ILE A 16 31.33 15.16 15.47
N ILE A 17 31.52 14.32 14.46
CA ILE A 17 30.82 14.43 13.19
C ILE A 17 29.32 14.16 13.38
N GLU A 18 28.93 13.17 14.20
CA GLU A 18 27.54 12.92 14.56
C GLU A 18 26.90 14.12 15.27
N LYS A 19 27.61 14.76 16.20
CA LYS A 19 27.15 15.97 16.88
C LYS A 19 26.93 17.12 15.89
N TYR A 20 27.91 17.41 15.02
CA TYR A 20 27.82 18.49 14.06
C TYR A 20 26.72 18.25 13.03
N SER A 21 26.53 16.98 12.60
CA SER A 21 25.41 16.58 11.74
C SER A 21 24.07 16.82 12.43
N TYR A 22 23.96 16.50 13.71
CA TYR A 22 22.75 16.74 14.49
C TYR A 22 22.43 18.24 14.62
N GLU A 23 23.43 19.06 14.94
CA GLU A 23 23.27 20.51 15.04
C GLU A 23 22.84 21.14 13.72
N TYR A 24 23.39 20.67 12.60
CA TYR A 24 23.08 21.17 11.27
C TYR A 24 21.70 20.68 10.76
N TYR A 25 21.45 19.35 10.74
CA TYR A 25 20.27 18.77 10.09
C TYR A 25 19.04 18.70 10.97
N VAL A 26 19.19 18.64 12.29
CA VAL A 26 18.07 18.46 13.23
C VAL A 26 17.75 19.74 13.99
N LEU A 27 18.78 20.47 14.48
CA LEU A 27 18.57 21.71 15.22
C LEU A 27 18.52 22.95 14.34
N ASP A 28 18.93 22.87 13.07
CA ASP A 28 19.08 24.02 12.16
C ASP A 28 19.91 25.16 12.79
N ASN A 29 20.91 24.78 13.59
CA ASN A 29 21.76 25.70 14.35
C ASN A 29 23.18 25.13 14.46
N PRO A 30 23.99 25.15 13.37
CA PRO A 30 25.35 24.62 13.36
C PRO A 30 26.25 25.41 14.26
N SER A 31 27.04 24.72 15.08
CA SER A 31 28.07 25.33 15.97
C SER A 31 29.41 25.52 15.28
N VAL A 32 29.59 24.96 14.07
CA VAL A 32 30.86 25.02 13.31
C VAL A 32 30.57 25.40 11.85
N SER A 33 31.65 25.84 11.15
CA SER A 33 31.57 26.10 9.71
C SER A 33 31.62 24.80 8.90
N ASP A 34 31.14 24.87 7.65
CA ASP A 34 31.21 23.74 6.70
C ASP A 34 32.66 23.28 6.52
N GLN A 35 33.62 24.22 6.49
CA GLN A 35 35.03 23.91 6.35
C GLN A 35 35.58 23.10 7.55
N GLU A 36 35.16 23.40 8.77
CA GLU A 36 35.58 22.65 9.96
C GLU A 36 34.94 21.25 9.98
N TYR A 37 33.68 21.14 9.56
CA TYR A 37 33.04 19.84 9.39
C TYR A 37 33.77 18.97 8.37
N ASP A 38 34.09 19.52 7.19
CA ASP A 38 34.78 18.81 6.12
C ASP A 38 36.18 18.34 6.56
N GLN A 39 36.92 19.15 7.30
CA GLN A 39 38.25 18.77 7.86
C GLN A 39 38.14 17.56 8.80
N LYS A 40 37.13 17.53 9.67
CA LYS A 40 36.92 16.38 10.57
C LYS A 40 36.46 15.12 9.81
N TYR A 41 35.68 15.31 8.77
CA TYR A 41 35.22 14.22 7.92
C TYR A 41 36.40 13.62 7.12
N GLU A 42 37.26 14.45 6.53
CA GLU A 42 38.46 14.02 5.81
C GLU A 42 39.46 13.31 6.74
N GLU A 43 39.64 13.81 7.98
CA GLU A 43 40.49 13.17 9.00
C GLU A 43 39.97 11.75 9.30
N LEU A 44 38.66 11.57 9.46
CA LEU A 44 38.04 10.27 9.67
C LEU A 44 38.23 9.33 8.46
N GLU A 45 38.02 9.83 7.25
CA GLU A 45 38.25 9.04 6.03
C GLU A 45 39.70 8.56 5.90
N ASN A 46 40.67 9.40 6.27
CA ASN A 46 42.05 9.04 6.18
C ASN A 46 42.43 7.96 7.20
N ILE A 47 41.90 8.02 8.43
CA ILE A 47 42.07 6.96 9.43
C ILE A 47 41.45 5.64 8.93
N GLU A 48 40.25 5.68 8.37
CA GLU A 48 39.57 4.49 7.85
C GLU A 48 40.24 3.89 6.60
N LYS A 49 40.94 4.71 5.80
CA LYS A 49 41.77 4.22 4.68
C LYS A 49 43.04 3.52 5.19
N GLU A 50 43.65 4.03 6.26
CA GLU A 50 44.87 3.46 6.85
C GLU A 50 44.54 2.20 7.68
N PHE A 51 43.40 2.20 8.38
CA PHE A 51 42.93 1.10 9.25
C PHE A 51 41.50 0.67 8.90
N PRO A 52 41.30 -0.09 7.81
CA PRO A 52 39.96 -0.49 7.36
C PRO A 52 39.12 -1.30 8.37
N GLU A 53 39.81 -1.99 9.32
CA GLU A 53 39.17 -2.74 10.41
C GLU A 53 38.44 -1.85 11.43
N LEU A 54 38.68 -0.53 11.44
CA LEU A 54 37.93 0.43 12.27
C LEU A 54 36.59 0.83 11.65
N ILE A 55 36.39 0.55 10.37
CA ILE A 55 35.13 0.88 9.69
C ILE A 55 33.98 0.08 10.33
N THR A 56 32.97 0.79 10.82
CA THR A 56 31.74 0.19 11.34
C THR A 56 30.56 0.53 10.43
N LYS A 57 29.48 -0.29 10.47
CA LYS A 57 28.25 0.01 9.73
C LYS A 57 27.62 1.36 10.08
N THR A 58 27.98 1.91 11.23
CA THR A 58 27.48 3.20 11.74
C THR A 58 28.45 4.35 11.54
N SER A 59 29.61 4.10 10.93
CA SER A 59 30.57 5.17 10.63
C SER A 59 29.95 6.24 9.73
N PRO A 60 30.12 7.54 10.00
CA PRO A 60 29.63 8.62 9.14
C PRO A 60 30.06 8.47 7.68
N THR A 61 31.24 7.94 7.43
CA THR A 61 31.81 7.68 6.09
C THR A 61 31.01 6.59 5.33
N GLN A 62 30.31 5.69 6.03
CA GLN A 62 29.49 4.63 5.43
C GLN A 62 28.09 5.12 5.02
N ARG A 63 27.72 6.37 5.32
CA ARG A 63 26.54 7.04 4.77
C ARG A 63 26.68 7.38 3.27
N ILE A 64 27.75 6.95 2.64
CA ILE A 64 27.99 7.15 1.20
C ILE A 64 27.16 6.11 0.43
N GLY A 65 26.11 6.59 -0.26
CA GLY A 65 25.27 5.77 -1.11
C GLY A 65 26.03 5.23 -2.33
N ASN A 66 26.67 4.09 -2.20
CA ASN A 66 27.36 3.38 -3.28
C ASN A 66 26.93 1.90 -3.37
N THR A 67 25.86 1.51 -2.68
CA THR A 67 25.37 0.13 -2.70
C THR A 67 24.31 -0.03 -3.78
N VAL A 68 24.55 -0.88 -4.75
CA VAL A 68 23.56 -1.35 -5.72
C VAL A 68 23.06 -2.70 -5.25
N LEU A 69 21.74 -2.82 -5.01
CA LEU A 69 21.09 -4.04 -4.54
C LEU A 69 20.52 -4.81 -5.74
N GLU A 70 20.47 -6.13 -5.64
CA GLU A 70 19.75 -6.96 -6.62
C GLU A 70 18.23 -6.98 -6.39
N GLY A 71 17.79 -6.60 -5.18
CA GLY A 71 16.38 -6.50 -4.76
C GLY A 71 16.27 -6.12 -3.29
N PHE A 72 15.06 -5.87 -2.81
CA PHE A 72 14.79 -5.56 -1.41
C PHE A 72 14.39 -6.81 -0.64
N THR A 73 15.09 -7.08 0.46
CA THR A 73 14.72 -8.11 1.43
C THR A 73 13.41 -7.72 2.11
N LYS A 74 12.51 -8.67 2.33
CA LYS A 74 11.28 -8.45 3.08
C LYS A 74 11.53 -8.57 4.58
N ILE A 75 11.02 -7.60 5.32
CA ILE A 75 11.10 -7.54 6.79
C ILE A 75 9.70 -7.59 7.38
N LYS A 76 9.46 -8.53 8.29
CA LYS A 76 8.24 -8.60 9.06
C LYS A 76 8.32 -7.61 10.23
N HIS A 77 7.34 -6.71 10.34
CA HIS A 77 7.25 -5.79 11.47
C HIS A 77 6.93 -6.57 12.75
N ALA A 78 7.66 -6.30 13.84
CA ALA A 78 7.37 -6.90 15.14
C ALA A 78 6.00 -6.46 15.64
N ILE A 79 5.66 -5.19 15.44
CA ILE A 79 4.34 -4.63 15.73
C ILE A 79 3.77 -4.04 14.43
N PRO A 80 2.57 -4.42 14.01
CA PRO A 80 2.00 -3.96 12.75
C PRO A 80 1.94 -2.43 12.63
N MET A 81 2.25 -1.89 11.45
CA MET A 81 2.11 -0.47 11.14
C MET A 81 0.68 -0.20 10.65
N MET A 82 -0.21 0.09 11.59
CA MET A 82 -1.63 0.31 11.32
C MET A 82 -1.87 1.60 10.52
N SER A 83 -2.91 1.59 9.69
CA SER A 83 -3.45 2.81 9.07
C SER A 83 -4.23 3.64 10.10
N LEU A 84 -4.46 4.91 9.82
CA LEU A 84 -5.41 5.74 10.56
C LEU A 84 -6.77 5.72 9.86
N ALA A 85 -7.84 5.97 10.62
CA ALA A 85 -9.13 6.28 10.04
C ALA A 85 -9.11 7.74 9.55
N ASP A 86 -9.72 8.00 8.40
CA ASP A 86 -9.81 9.34 7.83
C ASP A 86 -11.17 9.97 8.11
N VAL A 87 -11.18 11.29 8.32
CA VAL A 87 -12.37 12.16 8.31
C VAL A 87 -12.11 13.36 7.41
N PHE A 88 -13.15 13.85 6.74
CA PHE A 88 -13.01 14.80 5.64
C PHE A 88 -13.65 16.18 5.91
N ASN A 89 -14.32 16.34 7.03
CA ASN A 89 -14.96 17.59 7.43
C ASN A 89 -14.97 17.77 8.95
N GLU A 90 -15.30 18.99 9.38
CA GLU A 90 -15.31 19.36 10.80
C GLU A 90 -16.38 18.59 11.58
N GLU A 91 -17.55 18.29 10.99
CA GLU A 91 -18.63 17.55 11.62
C GLU A 91 -18.21 16.12 11.97
N GLU A 92 -17.67 15.38 11.00
CA GLU A 92 -17.16 14.01 11.22
C GLU A 92 -16.07 13.96 12.30
N LEU A 93 -15.21 14.99 12.34
CA LEU A 93 -14.15 15.08 13.33
C LEU A 93 -14.70 15.32 14.73
N LEU A 94 -15.67 16.23 14.86
CA LEU A 94 -16.31 16.52 16.15
C LEU A 94 -17.14 15.34 16.64
N ASP A 95 -17.79 14.60 15.76
CA ASP A 95 -18.45 13.35 16.05
C ASP A 95 -17.47 12.29 16.59
N TRP A 96 -16.28 12.20 16.00
CA TRP A 96 -15.24 11.30 16.50
C TRP A 96 -14.78 11.73 17.90
N ASN A 97 -14.51 13.01 18.12
CA ASN A 97 -14.15 13.55 19.45
C ASN A 97 -15.22 13.25 20.48
N GLU A 98 -16.52 13.42 20.14
CA GLU A 98 -17.62 13.11 21.06
C GLU A 98 -17.66 11.62 21.42
N LYS A 99 -17.46 10.73 20.43
CA LYS A 99 -17.36 9.28 20.67
C LYS A 99 -16.20 8.92 21.59
N VAL A 100 -15.05 9.58 21.45
CA VAL A 100 -13.88 9.39 22.33
C VAL A 100 -14.21 9.87 23.73
N CYS A 101 -14.72 11.08 23.92
CA CYS A 101 -15.11 11.63 25.23
C CYS A 101 -16.15 10.76 25.93
N LYS A 102 -17.15 10.27 25.20
CA LYS A 102 -18.20 9.38 25.73
C LYS A 102 -17.64 8.03 26.14
N ALA A 103 -16.74 7.44 25.36
CA ALA A 103 -16.12 6.15 25.68
C ALA A 103 -15.23 6.24 26.93
N LEU A 104 -14.60 7.39 27.17
CA LEU A 104 -13.74 7.65 28.32
C LEU A 104 -14.52 8.23 29.51
N MET A 105 -15.81 8.57 29.37
CA MET A 105 -16.66 9.24 30.37
C MET A 105 -16.05 10.57 30.88
N VAL A 106 -15.43 11.34 30.00
CA VAL A 106 -14.84 12.65 30.29
C VAL A 106 -15.48 13.73 29.45
N LYS A 107 -15.39 15.00 29.91
CA LYS A 107 -15.92 16.14 29.17
C LYS A 107 -15.04 16.52 27.98
N ASP A 108 -13.73 16.54 28.20
CA ASP A 108 -12.74 16.95 27.21
C ASP A 108 -11.52 16.02 27.28
N VAL A 109 -10.90 15.78 26.14
CA VAL A 109 -9.69 14.98 25.98
C VAL A 109 -8.57 15.85 25.45
N GLU A 110 -7.34 15.60 25.89
CA GLU A 110 -6.15 16.19 25.30
C GLU A 110 -5.65 15.33 24.14
N TYR A 111 -5.35 15.98 23.03
CA TYR A 111 -4.80 15.33 21.84
C TYR A 111 -3.44 15.91 21.49
N SER A 112 -2.53 15.08 21.08
CA SER A 112 -1.38 15.50 20.27
C SER A 112 -1.86 15.75 18.85
N ALA A 113 -1.76 17.02 18.41
CA ALA A 113 -2.07 17.44 17.06
C ALA A 113 -0.79 17.56 16.24
N GLU A 114 -0.73 16.85 15.13
CA GLU A 114 0.46 16.63 14.32
C GLU A 114 0.17 16.89 12.84
N MET A 115 1.19 17.33 12.08
CA MET A 115 1.09 17.42 10.63
C MET A 115 1.03 16.02 10.02
N LYS A 116 0.05 15.77 9.17
CA LYS A 116 0.01 14.56 8.35
C LYS A 116 0.90 14.77 7.13
N ILE A 117 2.15 14.37 7.27
CA ILE A 117 3.17 14.54 6.22
C ILE A 117 2.79 13.67 5.01
N ASP A 118 2.88 14.24 3.81
CA ASP A 118 2.65 13.52 2.56
C ASP A 118 3.94 12.87 2.05
N GLY A 119 4.25 11.69 2.57
CA GLY A 119 5.49 10.97 2.35
C GLY A 119 5.32 9.46 2.29
N LEU A 120 6.33 8.74 2.75
CA LEU A 120 6.37 7.28 2.89
C LEU A 120 6.75 6.91 4.32
N SER A 121 5.89 6.12 4.97
CA SER A 121 6.14 5.68 6.35
C SER A 121 7.34 4.75 6.44
N LEU A 122 8.18 5.00 7.43
CA LEU A 122 9.41 4.27 7.72
C LEU A 122 9.41 3.82 9.18
N SER A 123 9.74 2.55 9.42
CA SER A 123 10.12 2.00 10.72
C SER A 123 11.64 1.94 10.82
N VAL A 124 12.22 2.48 11.88
CA VAL A 124 13.65 2.48 12.16
C VAL A 124 13.87 1.73 13.46
N VAL A 125 14.64 0.65 13.40
CA VAL A 125 14.85 -0.27 14.53
C VAL A 125 16.30 -0.23 14.99
N TYR A 126 16.46 -0.07 16.31
CA TYR A 126 17.73 -0.08 17.00
C TYR A 126 17.81 -1.28 17.94
N GLN A 127 19.03 -1.79 18.13
CA GLN A 127 19.36 -2.76 19.17
C GLN A 127 20.56 -2.24 19.94
N ASP A 128 20.40 -2.07 21.25
CA ASP A 128 21.43 -1.55 22.15
C ASP A 128 22.07 -0.24 21.65
N GLY A 129 21.19 0.64 21.18
CA GLY A 129 21.54 1.97 20.67
C GLY A 129 22.11 2.00 19.25
N ILE A 130 22.28 0.88 18.57
CA ILE A 130 22.82 0.80 17.20
C ILE A 130 21.70 0.51 16.21
N LEU A 131 21.62 1.30 15.14
CA LEU A 131 20.66 1.09 14.05
C LEU A 131 20.88 -0.29 13.41
N GLN A 132 19.84 -1.10 13.37
CA GLN A 132 19.84 -2.43 12.77
C GLN A 132 19.28 -2.42 11.35
N TYR A 133 18.09 -1.88 11.18
CA TYR A 133 17.43 -1.80 9.88
C TYR A 133 16.40 -0.67 9.83
N CYS A 134 16.09 -0.28 8.60
CA CYS A 134 14.98 0.60 8.27
C CYS A 134 14.05 -0.11 7.29
N ALA A 135 12.76 -0.17 7.60
CA ALA A 135 11.78 -0.88 6.77
C ALA A 135 10.63 0.03 6.36
N THR A 136 10.17 -0.09 5.11
CA THR A 136 8.93 0.55 4.65
C THR A 136 7.73 -0.09 5.32
N ARG A 137 6.59 0.62 5.39
CA ARG A 137 5.35 0.06 5.94
C ARG A 137 4.90 -1.21 5.23
N GLY A 138 5.06 -1.27 3.89
CA GLY A 138 4.51 -2.34 3.08
C GLY A 138 2.98 -2.45 3.23
N ASP A 139 2.48 -3.67 3.48
CA ASP A 139 1.07 -3.95 3.77
C ASP A 139 0.67 -3.70 5.25
N GLY A 140 1.61 -3.20 6.04
CA GLY A 140 1.49 -3.01 7.49
C GLY A 140 2.04 -4.15 8.32
N SER A 141 2.17 -5.35 7.78
CA SER A 141 2.75 -6.53 8.45
C SER A 141 4.15 -6.84 7.93
N VAL A 142 4.38 -6.66 6.63
CA VAL A 142 5.66 -6.92 5.97
C VAL A 142 6.04 -5.71 5.12
N GLY A 143 7.23 -5.17 5.35
CA GLY A 143 7.84 -4.09 4.59
C GLY A 143 9.06 -4.53 3.79
N GLU A 144 9.72 -3.57 3.17
CA GLU A 144 10.97 -3.75 2.44
C GLU A 144 12.12 -3.14 3.22
N ASP A 145 13.25 -3.86 3.31
CA ASP A 145 14.48 -3.34 3.89
C ASP A 145 15.08 -2.24 2.99
N VAL A 146 15.01 -1.02 3.45
CA VAL A 146 15.54 0.16 2.76
C VAL A 146 16.70 0.80 3.52
N THR A 147 17.37 0.04 4.38
CA THR A 147 18.40 0.52 5.29
C THR A 147 19.50 1.31 4.57
N SER A 148 20.03 0.78 3.46
CA SER A 148 21.09 1.44 2.68
C SER A 148 20.65 2.83 2.16
N ASN A 149 19.38 2.98 1.77
CA ASN A 149 18.84 4.25 1.30
C ASN A 149 18.52 5.18 2.48
N ALA A 150 17.95 4.64 3.57
CA ALA A 150 17.62 5.40 4.77
C ALA A 150 18.87 6.00 5.44
N LEU A 151 20.01 5.32 5.41
CA LEU A 151 21.30 5.83 5.90
C LEU A 151 21.78 7.07 5.13
N THR A 152 21.27 7.33 3.93
CA THR A 152 21.58 8.58 3.19
C THR A 152 20.79 9.79 3.71
N ILE A 153 19.82 9.59 4.60
CA ILE A 153 18.96 10.64 5.19
C ILE A 153 19.63 11.14 6.48
N PRO A 154 20.13 12.39 6.54
CA PRO A 154 20.90 12.87 7.69
C PRO A 154 20.10 12.94 9.00
N SER A 155 18.78 13.15 8.93
CA SER A 155 17.88 13.22 10.10
C SER A 155 17.61 11.86 10.77
N ILE A 156 18.15 10.76 10.25
CA ILE A 156 18.08 9.43 10.86
C ILE A 156 19.37 9.18 11.65
N PRO A 157 19.34 9.15 13.00
CA PRO A 157 20.51 8.83 13.79
C PRO A 157 20.98 7.39 13.53
N THR A 158 22.26 7.16 13.40
CA THR A 158 22.82 5.79 13.33
C THR A 158 23.00 5.18 14.71
N ARG A 159 23.05 6.02 15.76
CA ARG A 159 23.16 5.61 17.16
C ARG A 159 22.23 6.43 18.05
N ILE A 160 21.68 5.80 19.07
CA ILE A 160 20.88 6.44 20.14
C ILE A 160 21.35 5.94 21.52
N PRO A 161 21.26 6.74 22.58
CA PRO A 161 21.71 6.35 23.92
C PRO A 161 20.66 5.51 24.68
N LEU A 162 20.13 4.45 24.07
CA LEU A 162 19.15 3.55 24.67
C LEU A 162 19.59 2.10 24.51
N HIS A 163 19.33 1.28 25.53
CA HIS A 163 19.60 -0.16 25.50
C HIS A 163 18.32 -0.93 25.12
N GLY A 164 18.54 -2.18 24.68
CA GLY A 164 17.47 -3.04 24.21
C GLY A 164 16.99 -2.71 22.80
N ARG A 165 15.88 -3.31 22.42
CA ARG A 165 15.22 -3.03 21.13
C ARG A 165 14.37 -1.76 21.23
N VAL A 166 14.63 -0.81 20.36
CA VAL A 166 13.85 0.42 20.23
C VAL A 166 13.38 0.56 18.79
N GLU A 167 12.10 0.82 18.58
CA GLU A 167 11.52 1.09 17.27
C GLU A 167 10.91 2.48 17.23
N VAL A 168 11.33 3.28 16.25
CA VAL A 168 10.84 4.63 16.01
C VAL A 168 10.22 4.69 14.62
N ARG A 169 9.05 5.33 14.48
CA ARG A 169 8.39 5.47 13.18
C ARG A 169 8.33 6.92 12.77
N GLY A 170 8.56 7.13 11.49
CA GLY A 170 8.55 8.45 10.87
C GLY A 170 8.01 8.41 9.45
N GLU A 171 7.93 9.59 8.84
CA GLU A 171 7.57 9.75 7.43
C GLU A 171 8.75 10.32 6.68
N VAL A 172 9.25 9.57 5.68
CA VAL A 172 10.26 10.06 4.73
C VAL A 172 9.55 10.90 3.68
N TYR A 173 10.07 12.06 3.42
CA TYR A 173 9.51 13.00 2.47
C TYR A 173 10.61 13.66 1.62
N MET A 174 10.22 14.27 0.52
CA MET A 174 11.10 15.12 -0.28
C MET A 174 10.76 16.58 0.01
N PRO A 175 11.70 17.39 0.53
CA PRO A 175 11.51 18.83 0.67
C PRO A 175 11.12 19.48 -0.66
N LYS A 176 10.21 20.47 -0.64
CA LYS A 176 9.79 21.21 -1.85
C LYS A 176 10.96 21.77 -2.64
N LYS A 177 11.95 22.34 -1.92
CA LYS A 177 13.19 22.85 -2.52
C LYS A 177 13.97 21.76 -3.25
N SER A 178 14.10 20.57 -2.66
CA SER A 178 14.79 19.43 -3.29
C SER A 178 14.09 18.98 -4.58
N LEU A 179 12.75 18.93 -4.57
CA LEU A 179 11.95 18.61 -5.76
C LEU A 179 12.16 19.64 -6.88
N GLU A 180 12.16 20.92 -6.53
CA GLU A 180 12.38 22.01 -7.49
C GLU A 180 13.78 21.96 -8.11
N GLU A 181 14.83 21.77 -7.29
CA GLU A 181 16.21 21.64 -7.75
C GLU A 181 16.37 20.45 -8.69
N LEU A 182 15.85 19.28 -8.32
CA LEU A 182 15.88 18.09 -9.15
C LEU A 182 15.13 18.26 -10.46
N ASN A 183 13.96 18.88 -10.43
CA ASN A 183 13.18 19.11 -11.66
C ASN A 183 13.86 20.11 -12.60
N LYS A 184 14.58 21.10 -12.10
CA LYS A 184 15.42 21.98 -12.91
C LYS A 184 16.55 21.21 -13.60
N GLU A 185 17.26 20.33 -12.87
CA GLU A 185 18.31 19.47 -13.42
C GLU A 185 17.75 18.52 -14.51
N ARG A 186 16.62 17.85 -14.23
CA ARG A 186 15.96 16.95 -15.18
C ARG A 186 15.50 17.68 -16.45
N GLN A 187 15.00 18.91 -16.30
CA GLN A 187 14.63 19.73 -17.45
C GLN A 187 15.82 20.06 -18.34
N LEU A 188 16.98 20.39 -17.74
CA LEU A 188 18.22 20.64 -18.50
C LEU A 188 18.71 19.38 -19.24
N ASN A 189 18.48 18.20 -18.66
CA ASN A 189 18.86 16.92 -19.23
C ASN A 189 17.78 16.32 -20.17
N ASN A 190 16.69 17.03 -20.46
CA ASN A 190 15.52 16.55 -21.22
C ASN A 190 14.89 15.26 -20.64
N GLU A 191 14.95 15.09 -19.31
CA GLU A 191 14.34 13.98 -18.62
C GLU A 191 12.89 14.31 -18.17
N PRO A 192 12.00 13.31 -18.02
CA PRO A 192 10.66 13.51 -17.48
C PRO A 192 10.71 14.08 -16.06
N LEU A 193 9.92 15.12 -15.78
CA LEU A 193 9.88 15.75 -14.47
C LEU A 193 9.25 14.82 -13.41
N LEU A 194 9.71 14.94 -12.16
CA LEU A 194 9.08 14.29 -11.03
C LEU A 194 7.72 14.95 -10.74
N ALA A 195 6.67 14.16 -10.66
CA ALA A 195 5.30 14.67 -10.63
C ALA A 195 4.93 15.32 -9.29
N ASN A 196 5.30 14.70 -8.16
CA ASN A 196 5.04 15.23 -6.81
C ASN A 196 6.11 14.73 -5.83
N ALA A 197 6.20 15.40 -4.67
CA ALA A 197 7.18 15.12 -3.64
C ALA A 197 7.02 13.71 -3.03
N ARG A 198 5.78 13.26 -2.79
CA ARG A 198 5.49 11.94 -2.23
C ARG A 198 5.99 10.80 -3.13
N ASN A 199 5.60 10.80 -4.40
CA ASN A 199 6.02 9.77 -5.34
C ASN A 199 7.53 9.82 -5.60
N ALA A 200 8.11 11.03 -5.64
CA ALA A 200 9.54 11.23 -5.74
C ALA A 200 10.28 10.66 -4.52
N ALA A 201 9.78 10.88 -3.30
CA ALA A 201 10.34 10.30 -2.08
C ALA A 201 10.23 8.76 -2.10
N ALA A 202 9.04 8.22 -2.39
CA ALA A 202 8.79 6.79 -2.44
C ALA A 202 9.67 6.07 -3.49
N GLY A 203 9.79 6.63 -4.68
CA GLY A 203 10.66 6.11 -5.74
C GLY A 203 12.15 6.25 -5.44
N SER A 204 12.53 7.20 -4.56
CA SER A 204 13.92 7.40 -4.14
C SER A 204 14.34 6.42 -3.07
N ILE A 205 13.54 6.29 -2.01
CA ILE A 205 13.85 5.39 -0.88
C ILE A 205 13.78 3.91 -1.30
N ARG A 206 13.03 3.60 -2.36
CA ARG A 206 12.91 2.26 -2.96
C ARG A 206 13.76 2.12 -4.23
N ASN A 207 14.79 2.91 -4.39
CA ASN A 207 15.75 2.73 -5.50
C ASN A 207 16.80 1.69 -5.11
N LEU A 208 17.14 0.80 -6.03
CA LEU A 208 18.16 -0.22 -5.79
C LEU A 208 19.57 0.38 -5.67
N ASP A 209 19.80 1.56 -6.25
CA ASP A 209 21.04 2.32 -6.12
C ASP A 209 20.87 3.43 -5.08
N SER A 210 21.54 3.29 -3.95
CA SER A 210 21.48 4.25 -2.85
C SER A 210 22.13 5.60 -3.18
N SER A 211 22.98 5.69 -4.20
CA SER A 211 23.52 6.96 -4.70
C SER A 211 22.40 7.88 -5.24
N VAL A 212 21.36 7.28 -5.82
CA VAL A 212 20.18 8.02 -6.28
C VAL A 212 19.41 8.62 -5.10
N ALA A 213 19.21 7.84 -4.03
CA ALA A 213 18.56 8.34 -2.81
C ALA A 213 19.33 9.51 -2.19
N LYS A 214 20.65 9.40 -2.12
CA LYS A 214 21.54 10.46 -1.61
C LYS A 214 21.41 11.77 -2.42
N LYS A 215 21.48 11.69 -3.76
CA LYS A 215 21.36 12.88 -4.65
C LYS A 215 20.01 13.59 -4.49
N ARG A 216 18.96 12.85 -4.13
CA ARG A 216 17.59 13.38 -4.02
C ARG A 216 17.29 14.08 -2.70
N LYS A 217 18.26 14.14 -1.77
CA LYS A 217 18.21 14.92 -0.52
C LYS A 217 16.88 14.74 0.21
N LEU A 218 16.52 13.48 0.50
CA LEU A 218 15.34 13.15 1.30
C LEU A 218 15.52 13.58 2.75
N ASP A 219 14.41 13.77 3.46
CA ASP A 219 14.37 14.07 4.89
C ASP A 219 13.27 13.25 5.57
N ALA A 220 13.24 13.21 6.91
CA ALA A 220 12.26 12.44 7.66
C ALA A 220 11.77 13.18 8.90
N TRP A 221 10.45 13.14 9.15
CA TRP A 221 9.82 13.55 10.41
C TRP A 221 9.41 12.35 11.22
N PHE A 222 9.77 12.31 12.52
CA PHE A 222 9.47 11.19 13.41
C PHE A 222 8.30 11.53 14.32
N TYR A 223 7.32 10.62 14.38
CA TYR A 223 6.02 10.86 15.00
C TYR A 223 5.55 9.73 15.92
N TYR A 224 6.35 8.68 16.14
CA TYR A 224 5.93 7.57 16.98
C TYR A 224 7.13 6.84 17.59
N LEU A 225 7.09 6.63 18.89
CA LEU A 225 8.02 5.80 19.66
C LEU A 225 7.25 4.57 20.14
N GLU A 226 7.68 3.40 19.70
CA GLU A 226 7.07 2.15 20.10
C GLU A 226 7.38 1.86 21.59
N ASP A 227 6.43 1.24 22.30
CA ASP A 227 6.58 0.89 23.71
C ASP A 227 7.00 2.07 24.62
N ALA A 228 6.60 3.30 24.30
CA ALA A 228 6.95 4.49 25.07
C ALA A 228 6.57 4.38 26.55
N GLU A 229 5.49 3.67 26.88
CA GLU A 229 5.07 3.40 28.27
C GLU A 229 6.12 2.57 29.03
N LYS A 230 6.78 1.62 28.37
CA LYS A 230 7.88 0.83 28.97
C LYS A 230 9.12 1.68 29.30
N LEU A 231 9.28 2.81 28.57
CA LEU A 231 10.31 3.81 28.83
C LEU A 231 9.88 4.84 29.89
N GLY A 232 8.70 4.68 30.48
CA GLY A 232 8.17 5.52 31.57
C GLY A 232 7.37 6.74 31.11
N PHE A 233 7.05 6.90 29.83
CA PHE A 233 6.21 7.99 29.35
C PHE A 233 4.74 7.70 29.63
N LYS A 234 4.01 8.74 30.04
CA LYS A 234 2.56 8.66 30.30
C LYS A 234 1.73 9.20 29.13
N ASN A 235 2.35 9.96 28.25
CA ASN A 235 1.65 10.61 27.15
C ASN A 235 2.48 10.61 25.87
N HIS A 236 1.76 10.76 24.76
CA HIS A 236 2.34 10.70 23.43
C HIS A 236 3.26 11.90 23.14
N PHE A 237 2.81 13.11 23.46
CA PHE A 237 3.57 14.34 23.19
C PHE A 237 4.96 14.32 23.80
N ASP A 238 5.07 13.96 25.10
CA ASP A 238 6.36 13.88 25.79
C ASP A 238 7.27 12.80 25.21
N SER A 239 6.70 11.66 24.78
CA SER A 239 7.45 10.59 24.14
C SER A 239 8.05 11.05 22.81
N ILE A 240 7.35 11.88 22.04
CA ILE A 240 7.85 12.43 20.78
C ILE A 240 8.86 13.54 21.04
N MET A 241 8.64 14.42 22.04
CA MET A 241 9.65 15.41 22.44
C MET A 241 10.93 14.75 22.94
N TYR A 242 10.84 13.55 23.50
CA TYR A 242 12.03 12.77 23.86
C TYR A 242 12.81 12.28 22.64
N LEU A 243 12.14 11.90 21.55
CA LEU A 243 12.81 11.56 20.28
C LEU A 243 13.73 12.69 19.80
N LYS A 244 13.33 13.95 19.99
CA LYS A 244 14.18 15.11 19.67
C LYS A 244 15.49 15.10 20.48
N LYS A 245 15.44 14.69 21.76
CA LYS A 245 16.65 14.56 22.61
C LYS A 245 17.54 13.38 22.19
N LEU A 246 16.95 12.37 21.53
CA LEU A 246 17.68 11.22 20.99
C LEU A 246 18.29 11.48 19.60
N GLY A 247 18.09 12.68 19.03
CA GLY A 247 18.67 13.06 17.75
C GLY A 247 17.72 12.90 16.54
N PHE A 248 16.45 12.57 16.75
CA PHE A 248 15.47 12.49 15.68
C PHE A 248 14.87 13.86 15.37
N LYS A 249 14.58 14.10 14.12
CA LYS A 249 13.89 15.31 13.68
C LYS A 249 12.38 15.17 13.95
N VAL A 250 11.88 16.04 14.83
CA VAL A 250 10.45 16.10 15.24
C VAL A 250 9.84 17.37 14.69
N ASN A 251 8.62 17.25 14.14
CA ASN A 251 7.93 18.37 13.52
C ASN A 251 7.66 19.49 14.56
N PRO A 252 8.14 20.73 14.34
CA PRO A 252 8.00 21.83 15.30
C PRO A 252 6.57 22.32 15.46
N GLU A 253 5.68 22.03 14.50
CA GLU A 253 4.29 22.46 14.52
C GLU A 253 3.40 21.56 15.39
N MET A 254 3.96 20.46 15.93
CA MET A 254 3.26 19.58 16.86
C MET A 254 2.85 20.30 18.13
N LYS A 255 1.59 20.14 18.55
CA LYS A 255 1.02 20.83 19.73
C LYS A 255 0.03 19.91 20.46
N VAL A 256 -0.05 20.06 21.78
CA VAL A 256 -1.19 19.51 22.55
C VAL A 256 -2.36 20.46 22.42
N VAL A 257 -3.53 19.93 22.07
CA VAL A 257 -4.80 20.66 21.96
C VAL A 257 -5.87 19.97 22.83
N LYS A 258 -6.78 20.78 23.43
CA LYS A 258 -7.81 20.28 24.31
C LYS A 258 -9.20 20.78 23.92
N GLY A 259 -10.14 19.85 23.83
CA GLY A 259 -11.51 20.19 23.46
C GLY A 259 -11.67 20.62 22.00
N LYS A 260 -12.92 20.80 21.59
CA LYS A 260 -13.27 21.01 20.19
C LYS A 260 -12.75 22.31 19.60
N ASP A 261 -12.74 23.40 20.40
CA ASP A 261 -12.40 24.74 19.89
C ASP A 261 -10.92 24.82 19.49
N GLU A 262 -10.02 24.30 20.33
CA GLU A 262 -8.57 24.27 20.01
C GLU A 262 -8.25 23.33 18.85
N ILE A 263 -8.98 22.22 18.71
CA ILE A 263 -8.85 21.28 17.57
C ILE A 263 -9.19 22.03 16.27
N VAL A 264 -10.35 22.71 16.25
CA VAL A 264 -10.84 23.44 15.07
C VAL A 264 -9.90 24.60 14.72
N GLU A 265 -9.43 25.34 15.72
CA GLU A 265 -8.46 26.44 15.52
C GLU A 265 -7.17 25.93 14.87
N TYR A 266 -6.62 24.82 15.39
CA TYR A 266 -5.42 24.20 14.87
C TYR A 266 -5.59 23.78 13.39
N ILE A 267 -6.69 23.12 13.08
CA ILE A 267 -7.01 22.68 11.71
C ILE A 267 -7.15 23.87 10.76
N LYS A 268 -7.92 24.89 11.14
CA LYS A 268 -8.10 26.11 10.33
C LYS A 268 -6.78 26.81 10.05
N LYS A 269 -5.92 26.93 11.07
CA LYS A 269 -4.58 27.50 10.93
C LYS A 269 -3.77 26.80 9.84
N TYR A 270 -3.69 25.47 9.88
CA TYR A 270 -2.83 24.74 8.95
C TYR A 270 -3.49 24.44 7.61
N THR A 271 -4.80 24.44 7.51
CA THR A 271 -5.50 24.47 6.23
C THR A 271 -5.10 25.68 5.39
N LEU A 272 -4.94 26.85 6.04
CA LEU A 272 -4.48 28.08 5.37
C LEU A 272 -2.98 28.08 5.07
N LYS A 273 -2.18 27.59 6.02
CA LYS A 273 -0.70 27.65 5.95
C LYS A 273 -0.04 26.48 5.22
N ARG A 274 -0.80 25.45 4.79
CA ARG A 274 -0.23 24.22 4.21
C ARG A 274 0.73 24.47 3.04
N ASN A 275 0.46 25.52 2.23
CA ASN A 275 1.27 25.82 1.06
C ASN A 275 2.58 26.55 1.41
N GLU A 276 2.65 27.20 2.59
CA GLU A 276 3.83 27.92 3.08
C GLU A 276 4.87 26.97 3.69
N LEU A 277 4.47 25.75 4.08
CA LEU A 277 5.36 24.79 4.66
C LEU A 277 6.40 24.29 3.63
N PRO A 278 7.65 24.04 4.04
CA PRO A 278 8.71 23.55 3.14
C PRO A 278 8.55 22.08 2.73
N TYR A 279 7.49 21.43 3.17
CA TYR A 279 7.09 20.05 2.85
C TYR A 279 5.58 20.00 2.60
N ASP A 280 5.11 18.94 1.96
CA ASP A 280 3.69 18.74 1.70
C ASP A 280 3.02 18.01 2.86
N ILE A 281 1.77 18.41 3.15
CA ILE A 281 0.87 17.77 4.11
C ILE A 281 -0.49 17.54 3.46
N ASP A 282 -1.11 16.40 3.75
CA ASP A 282 -2.44 16.04 3.25
C ASP A 282 -3.53 16.15 4.33
N GLY A 283 -3.15 16.54 5.56
CA GLY A 283 -4.07 16.68 6.67
C GLY A 283 -3.41 16.95 8.02
N ILE A 284 -4.17 16.68 9.06
CA ILE A 284 -3.75 16.73 10.46
C ILE A 284 -4.04 15.38 11.11
N VAL A 285 -3.14 14.90 11.95
CA VAL A 285 -3.37 13.73 12.79
C VAL A 285 -3.63 14.17 14.21
N LEU A 286 -4.71 13.67 14.79
CA LEU A 286 -5.00 13.82 16.22
C LEU A 286 -4.83 12.45 16.89
N LYS A 287 -4.04 12.40 17.95
CA LYS A 287 -3.86 11.22 18.79
C LYS A 287 -4.22 11.57 20.23
N VAL A 288 -5.00 10.74 20.89
CA VAL A 288 -5.25 10.91 22.34
C VAL A 288 -3.90 10.96 23.04
N ASN A 289 -3.68 12.01 23.84
CA ASN A 289 -2.34 12.27 24.39
C ASN A 289 -1.97 11.29 25.50
N ASP A 290 -2.92 10.93 26.38
CA ASP A 290 -2.71 10.04 27.53
C ASP A 290 -2.77 8.56 27.10
N PHE A 291 -1.69 7.81 27.28
CA PHE A 291 -1.59 6.41 26.94
C PHE A 291 -2.54 5.51 27.73
N SER A 292 -2.91 5.88 28.96
CA SER A 292 -3.83 5.09 29.79
C SER A 292 -5.20 4.88 29.13
N TYR A 293 -5.58 5.75 28.20
CA TYR A 293 -6.83 5.67 27.47
C TYR A 293 -6.79 4.74 26.24
N TYR A 294 -5.59 4.34 25.77
CA TYR A 294 -5.44 3.56 24.55
C TYR A 294 -6.13 2.20 24.63
N ASN A 295 -5.98 1.51 25.76
CA ASN A 295 -6.63 0.22 26.00
C ASN A 295 -8.15 0.32 26.09
N THR A 296 -8.66 1.39 26.72
CA THR A 296 -10.12 1.64 26.84
C THR A 296 -10.75 1.91 25.47
N LEU A 297 -10.12 2.73 24.66
CA LEU A 297 -10.59 3.05 23.31
C LEU A 297 -10.39 1.88 22.33
N GLY A 298 -9.26 1.20 22.42
CA GLY A 298 -8.93 0.01 21.65
C GLY A 298 -8.72 0.29 20.16
N TYR A 299 -8.92 -0.76 19.37
CA TYR A 299 -8.63 -0.78 17.94
C TYR A 299 -9.82 -1.33 17.15
N THR A 300 -9.90 -0.97 15.88
CA THR A 300 -10.68 -1.69 14.87
C THR A 300 -9.81 -2.79 14.25
N ALA A 301 -10.30 -3.52 13.25
CA ALA A 301 -9.47 -4.49 12.52
C ALA A 301 -8.29 -3.85 11.75
N LYS A 302 -8.35 -2.54 11.46
CA LYS A 302 -7.36 -1.85 10.59
C LYS A 302 -6.78 -0.58 11.20
N THR A 303 -7.47 0.04 12.16
CA THR A 303 -7.11 1.37 12.67
C THR A 303 -7.25 1.45 14.19
N PRO A 304 -6.40 2.24 14.89
CA PRO A 304 -6.62 2.58 16.28
C PRO A 304 -7.83 3.52 16.42
N LYS A 305 -8.57 3.44 17.53
CA LYS A 305 -9.69 4.35 17.81
C LYS A 305 -9.26 5.61 18.55
N TRP A 306 -8.06 5.60 19.11
CA TRP A 306 -7.45 6.71 19.83
C TRP A 306 -6.72 7.70 18.91
N ALA A 307 -6.74 7.47 17.60
CA ALA A 307 -6.16 8.37 16.61
C ALA A 307 -7.05 8.49 15.39
N ILE A 308 -7.02 9.67 14.77
CA ILE A 308 -7.78 10.01 13.57
C ILE A 308 -6.94 10.92 12.66
N ALA A 309 -7.11 10.79 11.36
CA ALA A 309 -6.53 11.68 10.38
C ALA A 309 -7.63 12.57 9.78
N TYR A 310 -7.55 13.88 10.03
CA TYR A 310 -8.37 14.86 9.35
C TYR A 310 -7.71 15.20 8.02
N LYS A 311 -8.35 14.84 6.92
CA LYS A 311 -7.91 15.15 5.57
C LYS A 311 -8.35 16.55 5.18
N PHE A 312 -7.44 17.37 4.67
CA PHE A 312 -7.82 18.68 4.14
C PHE A 312 -8.80 18.53 2.98
N PRO A 313 -9.71 19.51 2.80
CA PRO A 313 -10.53 19.54 1.60
C PRO A 313 -9.66 19.42 0.35
N PRO A 314 -10.05 18.57 -0.62
CA PRO A 314 -9.31 18.43 -1.86
C PRO A 314 -9.13 19.79 -2.53
N GLU A 315 -7.96 20.01 -3.11
CA GLU A 315 -7.73 21.18 -3.94
C GLU A 315 -8.63 21.12 -5.16
N GLU A 316 -9.45 22.17 -5.37
CA GLU A 316 -10.26 22.34 -6.56
C GLU A 316 -9.63 23.38 -7.48
N VAL A 317 -9.46 23.02 -8.73
CA VAL A 317 -8.92 23.91 -9.76
C VAL A 317 -9.84 23.96 -10.95
N VAL A 318 -9.76 25.06 -11.69
CA VAL A 318 -10.53 25.23 -12.93
C VAL A 318 -9.67 24.92 -14.13
N THR A 319 -10.20 24.11 -15.04
CA THR A 319 -9.56 23.79 -16.33
C THR A 319 -10.60 23.69 -17.45
N LYS A 320 -10.15 23.64 -18.69
CA LYS A 320 -11.03 23.54 -19.87
C LYS A 320 -11.20 22.07 -20.29
N LEU A 321 -12.45 21.64 -20.50
CA LEU A 321 -12.79 20.34 -21.08
C LEU A 321 -12.60 20.42 -22.60
N LEU A 322 -11.51 19.85 -23.09
CA LEU A 322 -11.13 19.93 -24.50
C LEU A 322 -11.86 18.93 -25.38
N ASP A 323 -12.08 17.71 -24.85
CA ASP A 323 -12.72 16.60 -25.56
C ASP A 323 -13.23 15.54 -24.56
N ILE A 324 -14.04 14.60 -25.06
CA ILE A 324 -14.47 13.41 -24.33
C ILE A 324 -14.10 12.18 -25.15
N VAL A 325 -13.19 11.36 -24.62
CA VAL A 325 -12.75 10.10 -25.24
C VAL A 325 -13.31 8.91 -24.49
N TYR A 326 -13.36 7.75 -25.13
CA TYR A 326 -14.00 6.56 -24.55
C TYR A 326 -12.97 5.43 -24.40
N THR A 327 -12.98 4.78 -23.27
CA THR A 327 -12.23 3.56 -23.01
C THR A 327 -13.16 2.36 -22.93
N VAL A 328 -12.67 1.19 -23.33
CA VAL A 328 -13.40 -0.07 -23.32
C VAL A 328 -12.75 -1.00 -22.30
N GLY A 329 -13.41 -1.26 -21.20
CA GLY A 329 -12.88 -2.17 -20.18
C GLY A 329 -13.11 -3.65 -20.51
N ARG A 330 -12.55 -4.53 -19.69
CA ARG A 330 -12.57 -6.00 -19.83
C ARG A 330 -13.96 -6.58 -20.08
N THR A 331 -14.97 -6.12 -19.39
CA THR A 331 -16.36 -6.57 -19.58
C THR A 331 -17.05 -5.98 -20.81
N GLY A 332 -16.34 -5.13 -21.57
CA GLY A 332 -16.89 -4.35 -22.68
C GLY A 332 -17.55 -3.04 -22.24
N LYS A 333 -17.51 -2.68 -20.95
CA LYS A 333 -18.04 -1.42 -20.42
C LYS A 333 -17.33 -0.24 -21.10
N ILE A 334 -18.11 0.71 -21.62
CA ILE A 334 -17.61 1.95 -22.20
C ILE A 334 -17.64 3.03 -21.13
N THR A 335 -16.46 3.60 -20.86
CA THR A 335 -16.32 4.69 -19.90
C THR A 335 -15.90 5.96 -20.62
N PRO A 336 -16.70 7.06 -20.58
CA PRO A 336 -16.29 8.36 -21.05
C PRO A 336 -15.23 8.95 -20.13
N ASN A 337 -14.22 9.58 -20.71
CA ASN A 337 -13.14 10.25 -20.00
C ASN A 337 -12.95 11.65 -20.57
N ALA A 338 -12.90 12.65 -19.70
CA ALA A 338 -12.58 14.01 -20.04
C ALA A 338 -11.11 14.13 -20.49
N VAL A 339 -10.87 14.78 -21.60
CA VAL A 339 -9.55 15.32 -22.00
C VAL A 339 -9.52 16.78 -21.59
N LEU A 340 -8.60 17.13 -20.72
CA LEU A 340 -8.54 18.43 -20.07
C LEU A 340 -7.32 19.23 -20.54
N GLU A 341 -7.45 20.55 -20.58
CA GLU A 341 -6.29 21.41 -20.62
C GLU A 341 -5.40 21.08 -19.41
N PRO A 342 -4.07 20.83 -19.61
CA PRO A 342 -3.21 20.40 -18.52
C PRO A 342 -3.22 21.38 -17.36
N VAL A 343 -3.62 20.93 -16.18
CA VAL A 343 -3.70 21.74 -14.97
C VAL A 343 -3.05 21.02 -13.79
N ARG A 344 -2.40 21.79 -12.92
CA ARG A 344 -1.76 21.23 -11.73
C ARG A 344 -2.77 21.14 -10.59
N VAL A 345 -2.92 19.93 -10.01
CA VAL A 345 -3.81 19.64 -8.88
C VAL A 345 -3.07 18.77 -7.89
N SER A 346 -3.01 19.17 -6.62
CA SER A 346 -2.33 18.41 -5.56
C SER A 346 -0.99 17.84 -6.03
N GLY A 347 -0.11 18.74 -6.52
CA GLY A 347 1.26 18.44 -6.91
C GLY A 347 1.44 17.66 -8.22
N SER A 348 0.40 17.23 -8.94
CA SER A 348 0.55 16.56 -10.23
C SER A 348 -0.19 17.27 -11.37
N VAL A 349 0.27 17.08 -12.62
CA VAL A 349 -0.39 17.62 -13.81
C VAL A 349 -1.46 16.64 -14.28
N VAL A 350 -2.71 17.05 -14.23
CA VAL A 350 -3.86 16.29 -14.69
C VAL A 350 -4.22 16.70 -16.11
N ARG A 351 -4.43 15.72 -16.97
CA ARG A 351 -4.82 15.86 -18.38
C ARG A 351 -6.08 15.08 -18.74
N ARG A 352 -6.48 14.16 -17.86
CA ARG A 352 -7.66 13.30 -18.05
C ARG A 352 -8.36 13.08 -16.71
N ALA A 353 -9.70 12.95 -16.76
CA ALA A 353 -10.51 12.59 -15.61
C ALA A 353 -11.62 11.64 -16.03
N THR A 354 -12.01 10.71 -15.17
CA THR A 354 -13.14 9.84 -15.48
C THR A 354 -14.46 10.60 -15.42
N LEU A 355 -15.37 10.28 -16.35
CA LEU A 355 -16.74 10.78 -16.36
C LEU A 355 -17.76 9.66 -16.08
N HIS A 356 -17.29 8.51 -15.61
CA HIS A 356 -18.06 7.35 -15.14
C HIS A 356 -19.03 6.75 -16.17
N ASN A 357 -20.07 7.47 -16.61
CA ASN A 357 -21.10 7.04 -17.56
C ASN A 357 -21.82 8.23 -18.21
N GLU A 358 -22.75 7.94 -19.13
CA GLU A 358 -23.55 8.94 -19.83
C GLU A 358 -24.37 9.81 -18.88
N ASP A 359 -24.97 9.18 -17.85
CA ASP A 359 -25.89 9.87 -16.93
C ASP A 359 -25.11 10.88 -16.08
N PHE A 360 -23.90 10.54 -15.62
CA PHE A 360 -23.01 11.48 -14.92
C PHE A 360 -22.69 12.74 -15.74
N VAL A 361 -22.43 12.57 -17.05
CA VAL A 361 -22.14 13.71 -17.94
C VAL A 361 -23.37 14.59 -18.11
N LYS A 362 -24.56 13.98 -18.24
CA LYS A 362 -25.83 14.70 -18.36
C LYS A 362 -26.24 15.40 -17.09
N ASP A 363 -26.12 14.74 -15.94
CA ASP A 363 -26.48 15.30 -14.63
C ASP A 363 -25.63 16.53 -14.29
N LYS A 364 -24.38 16.55 -14.71
CA LYS A 364 -23.47 17.69 -14.55
C LYS A 364 -23.51 18.72 -15.69
N ASP A 365 -24.40 18.50 -16.67
CA ASP A 365 -24.54 19.34 -17.89
C ASP A 365 -23.19 19.67 -18.52
N LEU A 366 -22.31 18.64 -18.68
CA LEU A 366 -20.99 18.83 -19.25
C LEU A 366 -21.05 18.92 -20.78
N LYS A 367 -20.40 19.94 -21.33
CA LYS A 367 -20.21 20.12 -22.77
C LYS A 367 -18.73 20.25 -23.11
N ILE A 368 -18.35 19.77 -24.28
CA ILE A 368 -16.98 19.96 -24.79
C ILE A 368 -16.78 21.48 -25.01
N GLY A 369 -15.69 22.01 -24.47
CA GLY A 369 -15.43 23.45 -24.43
C GLY A 369 -15.71 24.11 -23.07
N ASP A 370 -16.45 23.45 -22.16
CA ASP A 370 -16.73 23.98 -20.85
C ASP A 370 -15.47 24.23 -20.00
N TYR A 371 -15.51 25.27 -19.18
CA TYR A 371 -14.66 25.33 -18.02
C TYR A 371 -15.29 24.47 -16.91
N VAL A 372 -14.48 23.59 -16.34
CA VAL A 372 -14.91 22.63 -15.31
C VAL A 372 -14.07 22.77 -14.05
N THR A 373 -14.67 22.52 -12.91
CA THR A 373 -13.95 22.37 -11.65
C THR A 373 -13.47 20.93 -11.54
N LEU A 374 -12.19 20.75 -11.29
CA LEU A 374 -11.51 19.47 -11.16
C LEU A 374 -10.92 19.31 -9.77
N ARG A 375 -11.04 18.15 -9.19
CA ARG A 375 -10.36 17.74 -7.96
C ARG A 375 -9.82 16.33 -8.06
N LYS A 376 -9.05 15.89 -7.07
CA LYS A 376 -8.69 14.48 -6.91
C LYS A 376 -9.52 13.84 -5.80
N ALA A 377 -10.32 12.85 -6.13
CA ALA A 377 -11.01 12.03 -5.16
C ALA A 377 -10.00 11.18 -4.38
N GLY A 378 -10.03 11.29 -3.03
CA GLY A 378 -9.08 10.59 -2.16
C GLY A 378 -7.61 10.95 -2.42
N ASP A 379 -7.32 12.15 -2.91
CA ASP A 379 -6.00 12.67 -3.30
C ASP A 379 -5.32 11.92 -4.46
N ILE A 380 -6.01 10.99 -5.10
CA ILE A 380 -5.44 10.10 -6.13
C ILE A 380 -6.13 10.27 -7.48
N ILE A 381 -7.47 10.07 -7.54
CA ILE A 381 -8.21 9.93 -8.80
C ILE A 381 -8.79 11.28 -9.25
N PRO A 382 -8.38 11.81 -10.43
CA PRO A 382 -8.97 13.03 -10.95
C PRO A 382 -10.45 12.83 -11.30
N GLU A 383 -11.30 13.74 -10.83
CA GLU A 383 -12.73 13.78 -11.16
C GLU A 383 -13.20 15.20 -11.48
N VAL A 384 -14.14 15.30 -12.39
CA VAL A 384 -14.84 16.57 -12.69
C VAL A 384 -15.96 16.77 -11.67
N VAL A 385 -15.88 17.89 -10.94
CA VAL A 385 -16.87 18.23 -9.91
C VAL A 385 -18.11 18.84 -10.54
N ASN A 386 -17.95 19.94 -11.29
CA ASN A 386 -19.06 20.67 -11.92
C ASN A 386 -18.60 21.37 -13.21
N SER A 387 -19.55 21.69 -14.10
CA SER A 387 -19.38 22.69 -15.16
C SER A 387 -19.56 24.11 -14.62
N LEU A 388 -18.80 25.07 -15.14
CA LEU A 388 -18.94 26.49 -14.84
C LEU A 388 -19.81 27.16 -15.91
N VAL A 389 -21.11 26.94 -15.85
CA VAL A 389 -22.10 27.41 -16.84
C VAL A 389 -22.00 28.93 -17.07
N SER A 390 -21.63 29.70 -16.05
CA SER A 390 -21.43 31.15 -16.14
C SER A 390 -20.29 31.61 -17.04
N ARG A 391 -19.39 30.67 -17.44
CA ARG A 391 -18.26 30.93 -18.36
C ARG A 391 -18.53 30.47 -19.78
N ARG A 392 -19.71 29.97 -20.07
CA ARG A 392 -20.09 29.56 -21.44
C ARG A 392 -20.29 30.79 -22.34
N ASP A 393 -19.78 30.69 -23.56
CA ASP A 393 -19.91 31.74 -24.60
C ASP A 393 -20.79 31.33 -25.78
N GLY A 394 -21.33 30.09 -25.75
CA GLY A 394 -22.19 29.51 -26.79
C GLY A 394 -21.41 28.67 -27.82
N SER A 395 -20.09 28.56 -27.71
CA SER A 395 -19.26 27.70 -28.56
C SER A 395 -19.21 26.25 -28.10
N GLU A 396 -19.74 25.95 -26.92
CA GLU A 396 -19.68 24.63 -26.31
C GLU A 396 -20.53 23.62 -27.06
N ILE A 397 -19.93 22.43 -27.31
CA ILE A 397 -20.58 21.35 -28.07
C ILE A 397 -21.28 20.41 -27.07
N PRO A 398 -22.61 20.22 -27.21
CA PRO A 398 -23.36 19.29 -26.36
C PRO A 398 -22.80 17.86 -26.43
N PHE A 399 -22.74 17.21 -25.28
CA PHE A 399 -22.33 15.81 -25.20
C PHE A 399 -23.35 14.91 -25.89
N LYS A 400 -22.83 13.96 -26.69
CA LYS A 400 -23.62 12.86 -27.25
C LYS A 400 -22.85 11.56 -27.09
N MET A 401 -23.48 10.59 -26.42
CA MET A 401 -22.89 9.27 -26.25
C MET A 401 -22.74 8.58 -27.62
N ILE A 402 -21.61 7.91 -27.82
CA ILE A 402 -21.34 7.15 -29.04
C ILE A 402 -22.29 5.94 -29.14
N SER A 403 -22.68 5.59 -30.36
CA SER A 403 -23.54 4.42 -30.64
C SER A 403 -22.72 3.15 -30.96
N ASN A 404 -21.47 3.32 -31.35
CA ASN A 404 -20.61 2.22 -31.77
C ASN A 404 -19.32 2.18 -30.94
N CYS A 405 -18.78 1.00 -30.74
CA CYS A 405 -17.52 0.79 -30.03
C CYS A 405 -16.36 1.53 -30.72
N PRO A 406 -15.58 2.34 -30.03
CA PRO A 406 -14.50 3.13 -30.63
C PRO A 406 -13.33 2.28 -31.14
N VAL A 407 -13.27 1.00 -30.73
CA VAL A 407 -12.17 0.09 -31.08
C VAL A 407 -12.55 -0.90 -32.17
N CYS A 408 -13.73 -1.54 -32.08
CA CYS A 408 -14.10 -2.58 -33.03
C CYS A 408 -15.31 -2.21 -33.91
N GLY A 409 -15.92 -1.02 -33.76
CA GLY A 409 -17.04 -0.54 -34.56
C GLY A 409 -18.41 -1.21 -34.27
N SER A 410 -18.46 -2.23 -33.43
CA SER A 410 -19.71 -2.92 -33.10
C SER A 410 -20.69 -2.02 -32.39
N GLN A 411 -21.99 -2.18 -32.65
CA GLN A 411 -23.05 -1.43 -31.98
C GLN A 411 -23.01 -1.64 -30.46
N LEU A 412 -23.14 -0.56 -29.70
CA LEU A 412 -23.19 -0.60 -28.25
C LEU A 412 -24.59 -0.93 -27.75
N VAL A 413 -24.65 -1.63 -26.62
CA VAL A 413 -25.91 -1.95 -25.92
C VAL A 413 -25.91 -1.22 -24.58
N LYS A 414 -26.98 -0.46 -24.31
CA LYS A 414 -27.19 0.18 -23.00
C LYS A 414 -27.81 -0.84 -22.06
N ILE A 415 -27.18 -1.09 -20.93
CA ILE A 415 -27.67 -1.92 -19.83
C ILE A 415 -27.62 -1.06 -18.58
N ASP A 416 -28.77 -0.74 -18.02
CA ASP A 416 -28.93 0.24 -16.95
C ASP A 416 -28.29 1.60 -17.31
N ALA A 417 -27.44 2.14 -16.46
CA ALA A 417 -26.73 3.42 -16.68
C ALA A 417 -25.49 3.30 -17.57
N MET A 418 -25.13 2.09 -18.04
CA MET A 418 -23.85 1.82 -18.70
C MET A 418 -24.02 1.35 -20.14
N HIS A 419 -23.04 1.68 -21.00
CA HIS A 419 -22.96 1.18 -22.37
C HIS A 419 -21.91 0.08 -22.47
N PHE A 420 -22.19 -0.96 -23.27
CA PHE A 420 -21.33 -2.13 -23.41
C PHE A 420 -21.09 -2.47 -24.88
N CYS A 421 -19.86 -2.81 -25.20
CA CYS A 421 -19.48 -3.54 -26.40
C CYS A 421 -19.63 -5.04 -26.11
N LEU A 422 -20.60 -5.70 -26.76
CA LEU A 422 -20.83 -7.14 -26.57
C LEU A 422 -19.96 -8.02 -27.48
N ASN A 423 -19.19 -7.43 -28.39
CA ASN A 423 -18.29 -8.17 -29.27
C ASN A 423 -17.20 -8.88 -28.46
N LYS A 424 -17.23 -10.21 -28.41
CA LYS A 424 -16.25 -11.04 -27.69
C LYS A 424 -14.85 -10.95 -28.29
N ASN A 425 -14.72 -10.58 -29.56
CA ASN A 425 -13.46 -10.44 -30.29
C ASN A 425 -12.96 -8.98 -30.31
N CYS A 426 -13.50 -8.11 -29.47
CA CYS A 426 -13.02 -6.73 -29.40
C CYS A 426 -11.58 -6.70 -28.87
N PRO A 427 -10.62 -6.11 -29.62
CA PRO A 427 -9.22 -6.07 -29.22
C PRO A 427 -9.00 -5.50 -27.82
N SER A 428 -9.70 -4.43 -27.47
CA SER A 428 -9.60 -3.81 -26.15
C SER A 428 -10.02 -4.74 -25.01
N ARG A 429 -11.08 -5.54 -25.24
CA ARG A 429 -11.52 -6.54 -24.23
C ARG A 429 -10.48 -7.64 -24.05
N ASN A 430 -9.83 -8.05 -25.13
CA ASN A 430 -8.80 -9.08 -25.09
C ASN A 430 -7.56 -8.59 -24.33
N ILE A 431 -7.09 -7.37 -24.62
CA ILE A 431 -5.96 -6.74 -23.91
C ILE A 431 -6.27 -6.64 -22.40
N GLU A 432 -7.42 -6.10 -22.05
CA GLU A 432 -7.83 -5.96 -20.66
C GLU A 432 -7.96 -7.31 -19.92
N SER A 433 -8.40 -8.35 -20.64
CA SER A 433 -8.46 -9.72 -20.11
C SER A 433 -7.06 -10.29 -19.87
N LEU A 434 -6.12 -10.02 -20.75
CA LEU A 434 -4.71 -10.40 -20.62
C LEU A 434 -4.05 -9.70 -19.42
N ILE A 435 -4.24 -8.39 -19.28
CA ILE A 435 -3.71 -7.60 -18.15
C ILE A 435 -4.24 -8.14 -16.83
N HIS A 436 -5.56 -8.39 -16.77
CA HIS A 436 -6.17 -8.97 -15.57
C HIS A 436 -5.60 -10.36 -15.26
N PHE A 437 -5.51 -11.24 -16.27
CA PHE A 437 -4.98 -12.59 -16.10
C PHE A 437 -3.55 -12.62 -15.57
N CYS A 438 -2.69 -11.70 -16.06
CA CYS A 438 -1.31 -11.57 -15.62
C CYS A 438 -1.15 -10.95 -14.23
N SER A 439 -2.18 -10.28 -13.69
CA SER A 439 -2.08 -9.53 -12.45
C SER A 439 -1.72 -10.40 -11.24
N LYS A 440 -1.14 -9.76 -10.19
CA LYS A 440 -0.66 -10.38 -8.96
C LYS A 440 -1.73 -11.23 -8.24
N ASP A 441 -2.97 -10.77 -8.26
CA ASP A 441 -4.09 -11.47 -7.59
C ASP A 441 -4.60 -12.66 -8.41
N CYS A 442 -4.26 -12.73 -9.71
CA CYS A 442 -4.61 -13.80 -10.63
C CYS A 442 -3.41 -14.76 -10.83
N MET A 443 -2.91 -14.87 -12.04
CA MET A 443 -1.82 -15.80 -12.34
C MET A 443 -0.43 -15.29 -11.96
N ASP A 444 -0.31 -14.05 -11.47
CA ASP A 444 0.91 -13.44 -10.91
C ASP A 444 2.13 -13.56 -11.85
N ILE A 445 1.93 -13.14 -13.10
CA ILE A 445 2.99 -13.18 -14.13
C ILE A 445 3.82 -11.91 -14.03
N ASP A 446 4.89 -11.97 -13.24
CA ASP A 446 5.75 -10.81 -13.00
C ASP A 446 6.47 -10.38 -14.30
N GLY A 447 6.52 -9.07 -14.51
CA GLY A 447 7.04 -8.46 -15.74
C GLY A 447 5.97 -8.24 -16.83
N MET A 448 4.78 -8.88 -16.74
CA MET A 448 3.66 -8.69 -17.70
C MET A 448 2.66 -7.64 -17.18
N GLY A 449 3.12 -6.42 -16.92
CA GLY A 449 2.26 -5.29 -16.59
C GLY A 449 1.47 -4.76 -17.81
N GLU A 450 0.55 -3.80 -17.54
CA GLU A 450 -0.34 -3.19 -18.55
C GLU A 450 0.42 -2.79 -19.84
N ARG A 451 1.47 -1.98 -19.71
CA ARG A 451 2.26 -1.50 -20.85
C ARG A 451 2.88 -2.65 -21.67
N VAL A 452 3.38 -3.69 -21.01
CA VAL A 452 4.01 -4.83 -21.70
C VAL A 452 2.96 -5.68 -22.41
N CYS A 453 1.80 -5.89 -21.81
CA CYS A 453 0.68 -6.57 -22.44
C CYS A 453 0.21 -5.81 -23.69
N GLU A 454 0.06 -4.49 -23.60
CA GLU A 454 -0.30 -3.64 -24.76
C GLU A 454 0.74 -3.68 -25.87
N GLU A 455 2.02 -3.58 -25.53
CA GLU A 455 3.14 -3.63 -26.47
C GLU A 455 3.18 -4.98 -27.21
N PHE A 456 3.13 -6.10 -26.48
CA PHE A 456 3.19 -7.43 -27.07
C PHE A 456 1.92 -7.79 -27.86
N PHE A 457 0.77 -7.25 -27.44
CA PHE A 457 -0.47 -7.38 -28.19
C PHE A 457 -0.39 -6.60 -29.53
N ALA A 458 0.08 -5.36 -29.49
CA ALA A 458 0.24 -4.52 -30.68
C ALA A 458 1.24 -5.12 -31.69
N LEU A 459 2.29 -5.78 -31.19
CA LEU A 459 3.29 -6.49 -32.00
C LEU A 459 2.81 -7.87 -32.48
N GLY A 460 1.64 -8.33 -32.03
CA GLY A 460 1.06 -9.61 -32.41
C GLY A 460 1.70 -10.84 -31.76
N PHE A 461 2.51 -10.66 -30.70
CA PHE A 461 3.11 -11.77 -29.97
C PHE A 461 2.10 -12.47 -29.06
N ILE A 462 1.14 -11.73 -28.56
CA ILE A 462 -0.01 -12.23 -27.79
C ILE A 462 -1.31 -11.68 -28.35
N LYS A 463 -2.40 -12.46 -28.25
CA LYS A 463 -3.75 -12.07 -28.73
C LYS A 463 -4.87 -12.48 -27.79
N ASP A 464 -4.65 -13.51 -27.00
CA ASP A 464 -5.56 -14.10 -26.04
C ASP A 464 -4.78 -14.77 -24.90
N ILE A 465 -5.48 -15.24 -23.86
CA ILE A 465 -4.87 -15.88 -22.71
C ILE A 465 -4.01 -17.10 -23.09
N PRO A 466 -4.44 -18.06 -23.96
CA PRO A 466 -3.59 -19.17 -24.34
C PRO A 466 -2.28 -18.75 -25.04
N SER A 467 -2.31 -17.68 -25.84
CA SER A 467 -1.10 -17.22 -26.56
C SER A 467 0.02 -16.71 -25.66
N LEU A 468 -0.28 -16.32 -24.40
CA LEU A 468 0.74 -15.98 -23.40
C LEU A 468 1.74 -17.12 -23.19
N TYR A 469 1.25 -18.35 -23.13
CA TYR A 469 2.07 -19.53 -22.86
C TYR A 469 2.90 -19.99 -24.07
N ASN A 470 2.67 -19.38 -25.24
CA ASN A 470 3.47 -19.56 -26.45
C ASN A 470 4.46 -18.39 -26.68
N LEU A 471 4.55 -17.44 -25.76
CA LEU A 471 5.42 -16.25 -25.90
C LEU A 471 6.90 -16.63 -26.06
N LYS A 472 7.33 -17.80 -25.55
CA LYS A 472 8.68 -18.35 -25.74
C LYS A 472 9.09 -18.45 -27.23
N ASP A 473 8.13 -18.66 -28.13
CA ASP A 473 8.38 -18.79 -29.58
C ASP A 473 8.80 -17.47 -30.22
N TYR A 474 8.61 -16.36 -29.52
CA TYR A 474 8.98 -15.00 -29.93
C TYR A 474 10.20 -14.45 -29.20
N LYS A 475 10.90 -15.26 -28.37
CA LYS A 475 12.02 -14.82 -27.51
C LYS A 475 13.04 -13.97 -28.28
N GLU A 476 13.53 -14.49 -29.42
CA GLU A 476 14.55 -13.83 -30.25
C GLU A 476 14.05 -12.47 -30.75
N LYS A 477 12.81 -12.42 -31.26
CA LYS A 477 12.20 -11.18 -31.78
C LYS A 477 12.00 -10.12 -30.69
N ILE A 478 11.69 -10.53 -29.47
CA ILE A 478 11.49 -9.61 -28.35
C ILE A 478 12.84 -9.01 -27.91
N ILE A 479 13.93 -9.79 -27.94
CA ILE A 479 15.27 -9.31 -27.57
C ILE A 479 15.78 -8.26 -28.58
N GLU A 480 15.34 -8.31 -29.85
CA GLU A 480 15.70 -7.35 -30.88
C GLU A 480 15.01 -5.97 -30.70
N ILE A 481 13.96 -5.88 -29.87
CA ILE A 481 13.24 -4.63 -29.64
C ILE A 481 14.05 -3.74 -28.69
N ASP A 482 14.15 -2.46 -29.01
CA ASP A 482 14.83 -1.48 -28.16
C ASP A 482 14.20 -1.39 -26.77
N GLY A 483 15.03 -1.46 -25.75
CA GLY A 483 14.60 -1.51 -24.34
C GLY A 483 14.43 -2.93 -23.77
N TRP A 484 14.41 -3.98 -24.60
CA TRP A 484 14.34 -5.36 -24.16
C TRP A 484 15.73 -6.04 -24.20
N LYS A 485 16.07 -6.74 -23.11
CA LYS A 485 17.33 -7.49 -22.98
C LYS A 485 17.03 -8.92 -22.57
N GLU A 486 17.95 -9.82 -22.88
CA GLU A 486 17.80 -11.24 -22.60
C GLU A 486 17.40 -11.54 -21.16
N LYS A 487 17.96 -10.80 -20.16
CA LYS A 487 17.61 -10.99 -18.73
C LYS A 487 16.13 -10.69 -18.47
N SER A 488 15.60 -9.61 -19.03
CA SER A 488 14.18 -9.21 -18.83
C SER A 488 13.23 -10.20 -19.51
N VAL A 489 13.56 -10.60 -20.74
CA VAL A 489 12.73 -11.57 -21.48
C VAL A 489 12.74 -12.93 -20.80
N THR A 490 13.90 -13.41 -20.36
CA THR A 490 14.03 -14.67 -19.62
C THR A 490 13.26 -14.62 -18.32
N HIS A 491 13.27 -13.52 -17.60
CA HIS A 491 12.49 -13.33 -16.38
C HIS A 491 10.98 -13.50 -16.64
N ILE A 492 10.44 -12.83 -17.65
CA ILE A 492 9.02 -12.94 -18.02
C ILE A 492 8.67 -14.39 -18.41
N LEU A 493 9.48 -15.02 -19.27
CA LEU A 493 9.23 -16.40 -19.69
C LEU A 493 9.24 -17.39 -18.52
N ASN A 494 10.15 -17.22 -17.57
CA ASN A 494 10.17 -18.01 -16.34
C ASN A 494 8.93 -17.75 -15.47
N SER A 495 8.48 -16.49 -15.37
CA SER A 495 7.28 -16.14 -14.62
C SER A 495 6.03 -16.78 -15.26
N ILE A 496 5.92 -16.76 -16.59
CA ILE A 496 4.85 -17.45 -17.33
C ILE A 496 4.87 -18.95 -17.05
N GLU A 497 6.04 -19.60 -17.10
CA GLU A 497 6.14 -21.03 -16.85
C GLU A 497 5.79 -21.38 -15.39
N ASN A 498 6.25 -20.60 -14.42
CA ASN A 498 5.93 -20.78 -13.02
C ASN A 498 4.43 -20.63 -12.74
N SER A 499 3.74 -19.73 -13.46
CA SER A 499 2.31 -19.49 -13.30
C SER A 499 1.44 -20.72 -13.58
N LYS A 500 1.93 -21.68 -14.39
CA LYS A 500 1.24 -22.94 -14.68
C LYS A 500 0.95 -23.75 -13.42
N ASN A 501 1.77 -23.59 -12.38
CA ASN A 501 1.63 -24.31 -11.11
C ASN A 501 0.70 -23.62 -10.10
N ASN A 502 0.08 -22.52 -10.46
CA ASN A 502 -0.84 -21.82 -9.58
C ASN A 502 -2.10 -22.66 -9.27
N SER A 503 -2.67 -22.45 -8.09
CA SER A 503 -3.87 -23.15 -7.66
C SER A 503 -5.12 -22.65 -8.40
N LEU A 504 -6.14 -23.50 -8.51
CA LEU A 504 -7.36 -23.29 -9.28
C LEU A 504 -8.06 -21.95 -9.01
N GLU A 505 -8.06 -21.45 -7.77
CA GLU A 505 -8.70 -20.17 -7.45
C GLU A 505 -8.04 -18.98 -8.18
N LYS A 506 -6.72 -19.06 -8.41
CA LYS A 506 -5.98 -18.05 -9.16
C LYS A 506 -6.41 -18.06 -10.63
N LEU A 507 -6.53 -19.26 -11.21
CA LEU A 507 -7.00 -19.46 -12.58
C LEU A 507 -8.45 -18.95 -12.72
N LEU A 508 -9.39 -19.37 -11.84
CA LEU A 508 -10.78 -18.96 -11.89
C LEU A 508 -10.95 -17.45 -11.84
N PHE A 509 -10.19 -16.78 -10.96
CA PHE A 509 -10.23 -15.33 -10.87
C PHE A 509 -9.62 -14.68 -12.12
N GLY A 510 -8.51 -15.23 -12.64
CA GLY A 510 -7.83 -14.76 -13.85
C GLY A 510 -8.69 -14.90 -15.11
N LEU A 511 -9.51 -15.94 -15.22
CA LEU A 511 -10.46 -16.09 -16.33
C LEU A 511 -11.53 -14.98 -16.36
N GLY A 512 -11.70 -14.23 -15.28
CA GLY A 512 -12.52 -13.03 -15.25
C GLY A 512 -14.02 -13.28 -15.40
N ILE A 513 -14.52 -14.38 -14.85
CA ILE A 513 -15.94 -14.71 -14.83
C ILE A 513 -16.73 -13.58 -14.15
N LYS A 514 -17.76 -13.07 -14.82
CA LYS A 514 -18.58 -11.98 -14.29
C LYS A 514 -19.17 -12.36 -12.93
N GLU A 515 -19.22 -11.45 -11.96
CA GLU A 515 -19.69 -11.65 -10.57
C GLU A 515 -18.83 -12.60 -9.72
N VAL A 516 -17.71 -13.13 -10.27
CA VAL A 516 -16.79 -14.00 -9.52
C VAL A 516 -15.52 -13.20 -9.17
N GLY A 517 -15.50 -12.67 -7.95
CA GLY A 517 -14.29 -12.04 -7.37
C GLY A 517 -13.34 -13.07 -6.76
N SER A 518 -12.19 -12.65 -6.28
CA SER A 518 -11.15 -13.53 -5.69
C SER A 518 -11.68 -14.41 -4.55
N LYS A 519 -12.53 -13.85 -3.67
CA LYS A 519 -13.16 -14.61 -2.57
C LYS A 519 -14.07 -15.73 -3.09
N MET A 520 -14.90 -15.44 -4.10
CA MET A 520 -15.80 -16.42 -4.70
C MET A 520 -15.02 -17.48 -5.49
N ALA A 521 -14.00 -17.09 -6.23
CA ALA A 521 -13.11 -18.01 -6.93
C ALA A 521 -12.44 -19.03 -5.95
N LYS A 522 -11.96 -18.54 -4.79
CA LYS A 522 -11.40 -19.40 -3.74
C LYS A 522 -12.45 -20.34 -3.16
N GLN A 523 -13.67 -19.87 -2.95
CA GLN A 523 -14.77 -20.70 -2.43
C GLN A 523 -15.17 -21.81 -3.40
N LEU A 524 -15.31 -21.50 -4.70
CA LEU A 524 -15.60 -22.47 -5.74
C LEU A 524 -14.49 -23.51 -5.88
N ALA A 525 -13.22 -23.05 -5.92
CA ALA A 525 -12.06 -23.94 -6.03
C ALA A 525 -11.97 -24.91 -4.85
N LYS A 526 -12.19 -24.41 -3.62
CA LYS A 526 -12.16 -25.23 -2.39
C LYS A 526 -13.29 -26.24 -2.34
N MET A 527 -14.48 -25.90 -2.87
CA MET A 527 -15.64 -26.76 -2.83
C MET A 527 -15.59 -27.85 -3.89
N PHE A 528 -15.18 -27.50 -5.10
CA PHE A 528 -15.25 -28.43 -6.25
C PHE A 528 -13.91 -29.04 -6.63
N LEU A 529 -12.80 -28.52 -6.14
CA LEU A 529 -11.43 -29.02 -6.24
C LEU A 529 -10.84 -29.06 -7.64
N ASP A 530 -11.65 -29.12 -8.67
CA ASP A 530 -11.23 -29.21 -10.07
C ASP A 530 -12.17 -28.39 -10.95
N ILE A 531 -11.64 -27.78 -12.03
CA ILE A 531 -12.40 -26.95 -12.94
C ILE A 531 -13.48 -27.74 -13.67
N ASP A 532 -13.23 -29.00 -14.02
CA ASP A 532 -14.20 -29.86 -14.72
C ASP A 532 -15.43 -30.14 -13.88
N THR A 533 -15.23 -30.30 -12.57
CA THR A 533 -16.34 -30.41 -11.62
C THR A 533 -17.19 -29.15 -11.61
N ILE A 534 -16.59 -27.95 -11.63
CA ILE A 534 -17.35 -26.68 -11.70
C ILE A 534 -18.11 -26.60 -13.03
N MET A 535 -17.47 -26.95 -14.14
CA MET A 535 -18.06 -26.92 -15.48
C MET A 535 -19.29 -27.82 -15.61
N SER A 536 -19.37 -28.90 -14.83
CA SER A 536 -20.51 -29.87 -14.86
C SER A 536 -21.68 -29.43 -14.00
N LYS A 537 -21.61 -28.33 -13.24
CA LYS A 537 -22.64 -27.94 -12.27
C LYS A 537 -23.81 -27.22 -12.93
N SER A 538 -25.04 -27.56 -12.50
CA SER A 538 -26.24 -26.84 -12.87
C SER A 538 -26.38 -25.51 -12.14
N VAL A 539 -27.26 -24.62 -12.61
CA VAL A 539 -27.57 -23.35 -11.94
C VAL A 539 -28.08 -23.58 -10.52
N GLU A 540 -28.89 -24.60 -10.31
CA GLU A 540 -29.47 -24.95 -9.00
C GLU A 540 -28.41 -25.40 -8.02
N GLU A 541 -27.45 -26.24 -8.46
CA GLU A 541 -26.32 -26.65 -7.63
C GLU A 541 -25.41 -25.48 -7.26
N LEU A 542 -25.17 -24.54 -8.19
CA LEU A 542 -24.42 -23.34 -7.94
C LEU A 542 -25.13 -22.38 -6.97
N LYS A 543 -26.48 -22.25 -7.07
CA LYS A 543 -27.29 -21.44 -6.14
C LYS A 543 -27.30 -22.00 -4.71
N ALA A 544 -27.08 -23.30 -4.53
CA ALA A 544 -27.03 -23.93 -3.22
C ALA A 544 -25.74 -23.53 -2.42
N ILE A 545 -24.78 -22.85 -3.07
CA ILE A 545 -23.55 -22.39 -2.45
C ILE A 545 -23.82 -21.09 -1.68
N ASN A 546 -23.30 -20.99 -0.45
CA ASN A 546 -23.40 -19.76 0.34
C ASN A 546 -22.82 -18.55 -0.44
N ASP A 547 -23.48 -17.41 -0.35
CA ASP A 547 -23.12 -16.15 -1.02
C ASP A 547 -23.23 -16.21 -2.58
N VAL A 548 -23.72 -17.29 -3.18
CA VAL A 548 -24.00 -17.38 -4.61
C VAL A 548 -25.49 -17.12 -4.88
N GLY A 549 -25.80 -15.90 -5.31
CA GLY A 549 -27.14 -15.53 -5.77
C GLY A 549 -27.41 -16.00 -7.21
N GLU A 550 -28.64 -15.83 -7.66
CA GLU A 550 -29.10 -16.23 -9.02
C GLU A 550 -28.27 -15.61 -10.14
N VAL A 551 -27.91 -14.32 -10.03
CA VAL A 551 -27.09 -13.60 -11.02
C VAL A 551 -25.68 -14.22 -11.13
N CYS A 552 -25.06 -14.53 -10.01
CA CYS A 552 -23.74 -15.13 -9.96
C CYS A 552 -23.76 -16.57 -10.49
N ALA A 553 -24.76 -17.39 -10.07
CA ALA A 553 -24.92 -18.76 -10.54
C ALA A 553 -25.10 -18.83 -12.07
N ASN A 554 -26.00 -18.00 -12.63
CA ASN A 554 -26.15 -17.90 -14.06
C ASN A 554 -24.91 -17.43 -14.80
N SER A 555 -24.15 -16.51 -14.20
CA SER A 555 -22.90 -16.01 -14.79
C SER A 555 -21.85 -17.12 -14.87
N ILE A 556 -21.68 -17.91 -13.81
CA ILE A 556 -20.76 -19.06 -13.78
C ILE A 556 -21.21 -20.10 -14.80
N TYR A 557 -22.49 -20.50 -14.77
CA TYR A 557 -23.05 -21.49 -15.70
C TYR A 557 -22.83 -21.09 -17.15
N ASN A 558 -23.26 -19.88 -17.53
CA ASN A 558 -23.14 -19.39 -18.90
C ASN A 558 -21.67 -19.28 -19.36
N TYR A 559 -20.73 -18.94 -18.45
CA TYR A 559 -19.31 -18.87 -18.78
C TYR A 559 -18.76 -20.24 -19.18
N PHE A 560 -19.08 -21.28 -18.42
CA PHE A 560 -18.59 -22.65 -18.66
C PHE A 560 -19.36 -23.42 -19.74
N HIS A 561 -20.49 -22.88 -20.23
CA HIS A 561 -21.23 -23.45 -21.34
C HIS A 561 -21.09 -22.65 -22.66
N ASP A 562 -20.19 -21.64 -22.65
CA ASP A 562 -19.82 -20.91 -23.86
C ASP A 562 -18.69 -21.64 -24.60
N GLU A 563 -18.89 -22.00 -25.88
CA GLU A 563 -17.95 -22.78 -26.69
C GLU A 563 -16.55 -22.15 -26.76
N ASN A 564 -16.46 -20.81 -26.84
CA ASN A 564 -15.17 -20.10 -26.88
C ASN A 564 -14.41 -20.25 -25.56
N ASN A 565 -15.12 -20.10 -24.42
CA ASN A 565 -14.50 -20.25 -23.10
C ASN A 565 -14.09 -21.69 -22.84
N ILE A 566 -14.86 -22.68 -23.27
CA ILE A 566 -14.51 -24.10 -23.21
C ILE A 566 -13.24 -24.35 -24.04
N SER A 567 -13.15 -23.80 -25.24
CA SER A 567 -11.96 -23.91 -26.09
C SER A 567 -10.72 -23.30 -25.41
N ILE A 568 -10.86 -22.12 -24.76
CA ILE A 568 -9.77 -21.50 -24.02
C ILE A 568 -9.29 -22.41 -22.89
N ILE A 569 -10.22 -22.93 -22.07
CA ILE A 569 -9.90 -23.80 -20.93
C ILE A 569 -9.18 -25.08 -21.41
N ASN A 570 -9.66 -25.69 -22.49
CA ASN A 570 -9.04 -26.91 -23.05
C ASN A 570 -7.61 -26.62 -23.54
N LYS A 571 -7.37 -25.51 -24.23
CA LYS A 571 -6.01 -25.09 -24.62
C LYS A 571 -5.11 -24.86 -23.42
N LEU A 572 -5.61 -24.23 -22.35
CA LEU A 572 -4.84 -24.03 -21.14
C LEU A 572 -4.46 -25.37 -20.48
N LYS A 573 -5.37 -26.35 -20.47
CA LYS A 573 -5.06 -27.72 -20.00
C LYS A 573 -3.99 -28.40 -20.85
N GLU A 574 -4.10 -28.32 -22.18
CA GLU A 574 -3.11 -28.84 -23.12
C GLU A 574 -1.72 -28.25 -22.93
N MET A 575 -1.65 -26.97 -22.51
CA MET A 575 -0.41 -26.25 -22.18
C MET A 575 0.13 -26.57 -20.78
N GLY A 576 -0.55 -27.42 -20.02
CA GLY A 576 -0.12 -27.89 -18.72
C GLY A 576 -0.43 -26.96 -17.54
N ILE A 577 -1.40 -26.03 -17.70
CA ILE A 577 -1.86 -25.19 -16.59
C ILE A 577 -2.62 -26.04 -15.57
N ASN A 578 -2.27 -25.88 -14.30
CA ASN A 578 -2.97 -26.58 -13.22
C ASN A 578 -4.44 -26.10 -13.11
N THR A 579 -5.34 -27.06 -13.14
CA THR A 579 -6.80 -26.84 -13.01
C THR A 579 -7.36 -27.33 -11.69
N LYS A 580 -6.48 -27.74 -10.76
CA LYS A 580 -6.86 -28.29 -9.46
C LYS A 580 -6.56 -27.34 -8.33
N TYR A 581 -7.36 -27.39 -7.30
CA TYR A 581 -7.12 -26.68 -6.06
C TYR A 581 -5.95 -27.33 -5.30
N LEU A 582 -4.93 -26.53 -5.00
CA LEU A 582 -3.70 -27.01 -4.32
C LEU A 582 -3.74 -26.77 -2.80
N GLY A 583 -4.77 -26.14 -2.29
CA GLY A 583 -4.96 -25.97 -0.85
C GLY A 583 -5.31 -27.29 -0.16
N ASN A 584 -5.16 -27.31 1.15
CA ASN A 584 -5.40 -28.52 1.95
C ASN A 584 -6.91 -28.89 1.91
N THR A 585 -7.23 -30.02 1.30
CA THR A 585 -8.61 -30.53 1.12
C THR A 585 -9.00 -31.59 2.15
N ASN A 586 -8.02 -32.18 2.85
CA ASN A 586 -8.24 -33.15 3.90
C ASN A 586 -8.69 -32.44 5.18
N ILE A 587 -9.95 -31.98 5.20
CA ILE A 587 -10.60 -31.58 6.43
C ILE A 587 -10.85 -32.86 7.22
N SER A 588 -9.97 -33.17 8.17
CA SER A 588 -10.21 -34.25 9.13
C SER A 588 -11.49 -33.90 9.90
N THR A 589 -12.56 -34.66 9.66
CA THR A 589 -13.81 -34.55 10.43
C THR A 589 -13.59 -34.75 11.93
N ASN A 590 -12.47 -35.35 12.32
CA ASN A 590 -12.00 -35.52 13.69
C ASN A 590 -11.16 -34.33 14.21
N SER A 591 -11.00 -33.25 13.42
CA SER A 591 -10.26 -32.08 13.89
C SER A 591 -11.01 -31.40 15.03
N TYR A 592 -10.25 -30.99 16.05
CA TYR A 592 -10.79 -30.17 17.15
C TYR A 592 -11.53 -28.91 16.65
N PHE A 593 -11.13 -28.37 15.50
CA PHE A 593 -11.67 -27.15 14.91
C PHE A 593 -12.84 -27.39 13.93
N PHE A 594 -13.11 -28.65 13.60
CA PHE A 594 -14.12 -28.98 12.59
C PHE A 594 -15.51 -28.39 12.94
N ASN A 595 -16.10 -27.68 11.99
CA ASN A 595 -17.41 -27.02 12.07
C ASN A 595 -17.55 -25.93 13.16
N LYS A 596 -16.47 -25.56 13.86
CA LYS A 596 -16.49 -24.49 14.87
C LYS A 596 -16.36 -23.12 14.22
N LYS A 597 -17.15 -22.18 14.71
CA LYS A 597 -17.00 -20.75 14.42
C LYS A 597 -15.94 -20.17 15.35
N VAL A 598 -14.78 -19.84 14.78
CA VAL A 598 -13.59 -19.40 15.52
C VAL A 598 -13.34 -17.92 15.28
N VAL A 599 -12.96 -17.20 16.32
CA VAL A 599 -12.54 -15.80 16.23
C VAL A 599 -11.11 -15.67 16.75
N LEU A 600 -10.26 -15.03 15.98
CA LEU A 600 -8.90 -14.67 16.36
C LEU A 600 -8.89 -13.27 16.98
N THR A 601 -8.28 -13.12 18.16
CA THR A 601 -8.12 -11.84 18.86
C THR A 601 -6.71 -11.68 19.41
N GLY A 602 -6.23 -10.45 19.52
CA GLY A 602 -4.85 -10.19 19.93
C GLY A 602 -3.83 -10.40 18.81
N SER A 603 -2.56 -10.22 19.13
CA SER A 603 -1.42 -10.50 18.25
C SER A 603 -0.93 -11.92 18.49
N LEU A 604 -0.90 -12.72 17.43
CA LEU A 604 -0.32 -14.05 17.48
C LEU A 604 1.19 -13.93 17.22
N THR A 605 1.99 -14.63 18.01
CA THR A 605 3.46 -14.61 17.94
C THR A 605 4.01 -15.58 16.91
N ASN A 606 3.37 -16.75 16.76
CA ASN A 606 3.81 -17.82 15.86
C ASN A 606 3.21 -17.73 14.45
N PHE A 607 2.10 -17.00 14.28
CA PHE A 607 1.35 -16.93 13.03
C PHE A 607 0.91 -15.50 12.74
N THR A 608 0.90 -15.10 11.48
CA THR A 608 0.07 -13.97 11.07
C THR A 608 -1.40 -14.35 11.20
N ARG A 609 -2.28 -13.35 11.37
CA ARG A 609 -3.73 -13.62 11.43
C ARG A 609 -4.24 -14.35 10.18
N THR A 610 -3.70 -14.04 9.01
CA THR A 610 -4.03 -14.69 7.75
C THR A 610 -3.61 -16.17 7.78
N GLN A 611 -2.39 -16.46 8.19
CA GLN A 611 -1.89 -17.84 8.33
C GLN A 611 -2.72 -18.64 9.35
N ALA A 612 -2.99 -18.06 10.52
CA ALA A 612 -3.82 -18.73 11.53
C ALA A 612 -5.25 -18.97 11.02
N SER A 613 -5.82 -18.02 10.27
CA SER A 613 -7.13 -18.20 9.63
C SER A 613 -7.10 -19.32 8.60
N GLU A 614 -6.11 -19.36 7.73
CA GLU A 614 -5.95 -20.42 6.71
C GLU A 614 -5.74 -21.80 7.36
N ILE A 615 -4.93 -21.87 8.41
CA ILE A 615 -4.74 -23.11 9.18
C ILE A 615 -6.08 -23.59 9.76
N LEU A 616 -6.81 -22.72 10.45
CA LEU A 616 -8.11 -23.04 11.04
C LEU A 616 -9.13 -23.48 9.99
N GLU A 617 -9.20 -22.76 8.85
CA GLU A 617 -10.07 -23.11 7.73
C GLU A 617 -9.67 -24.48 7.10
N ASN A 618 -8.38 -24.80 7.05
CA ASN A 618 -7.88 -26.08 6.59
C ASN A 618 -8.26 -27.24 7.53
N TYR A 619 -8.47 -26.95 8.82
CA TYR A 619 -8.99 -27.91 9.79
C TYR A 619 -10.51 -27.83 9.98
N GLY A 620 -11.23 -27.16 9.05
CA GLY A 620 -12.70 -27.14 8.98
C GLY A 620 -13.37 -26.12 9.87
N ALA A 621 -12.65 -25.16 10.45
CA ALA A 621 -13.25 -24.03 11.18
C ALA A 621 -13.85 -22.99 10.23
N LYS A 622 -14.83 -22.24 10.72
CA LYS A 622 -15.38 -21.03 10.10
C LYS A 622 -14.79 -19.81 10.83
N VAL A 623 -13.78 -19.16 10.25
CA VAL A 623 -13.15 -17.99 10.88
C VAL A 623 -14.03 -16.75 10.70
N SER A 624 -14.30 -16.04 11.81
CA SER A 624 -15.13 -14.83 11.84
C SER A 624 -14.38 -13.64 12.40
N GLY A 625 -14.68 -12.45 11.87
CA GLY A 625 -14.07 -11.19 12.32
C GLY A 625 -14.60 -10.64 13.65
N SER A 626 -15.76 -11.14 14.14
CA SER A 626 -16.42 -10.63 15.36
C SER A 626 -16.95 -11.75 16.22
N VAL A 627 -16.93 -11.55 17.55
CA VAL A 627 -17.50 -12.47 18.54
C VAL A 627 -19.00 -12.24 18.66
N SER A 628 -19.77 -13.30 18.62
CA SER A 628 -21.23 -13.33 18.83
C SER A 628 -21.62 -14.52 19.68
N LYS A 629 -22.89 -14.63 20.06
CA LYS A 629 -23.43 -15.81 20.78
C LYS A 629 -23.27 -17.13 20.00
N ALA A 630 -23.11 -17.04 18.68
CA ALA A 630 -22.88 -18.19 17.80
C ALA A 630 -21.38 -18.49 17.57
N THR A 631 -20.46 -17.88 18.33
CA THR A 631 -19.03 -18.16 18.29
C THR A 631 -18.71 -19.32 19.23
N ASP A 632 -18.04 -20.36 18.72
CA ASP A 632 -17.73 -21.57 19.48
C ASP A 632 -16.40 -21.48 20.22
N LEU A 633 -15.44 -20.72 19.64
CA LEU A 633 -14.07 -20.64 20.12
C LEU A 633 -13.46 -19.28 19.84
N VAL A 634 -12.72 -18.75 20.80
CA VAL A 634 -11.86 -17.60 20.62
C VAL A 634 -10.41 -18.00 20.88
N ILE A 635 -9.52 -17.72 19.93
CA ILE A 635 -8.09 -17.89 20.10
C ILE A 635 -7.51 -16.53 20.43
N ALA A 636 -6.93 -16.41 21.61
CA ALA A 636 -6.39 -15.19 22.16
C ALA A 636 -4.86 -15.21 22.10
N GLY A 637 -4.28 -14.32 21.29
CA GLY A 637 -2.87 -13.96 21.35
C GLY A 637 -2.62 -12.84 22.36
N GLU A 638 -1.41 -12.29 22.35
CA GLU A 638 -1.02 -11.19 23.20
C GLU A 638 -1.90 -9.94 22.96
N ASN A 639 -2.17 -9.18 24.01
CA ASN A 639 -2.97 -7.94 23.97
C ASN A 639 -4.36 -8.13 23.35
N ALA A 640 -5.03 -9.23 23.64
CA ALA A 640 -6.39 -9.51 23.20
C ALA A 640 -7.37 -8.48 23.80
N GLY A 641 -7.92 -7.60 22.96
CA GLY A 641 -8.81 -6.50 23.35
C GLY A 641 -10.29 -6.88 23.45
N SER A 642 -11.20 -5.94 23.15
CA SER A 642 -12.66 -6.01 23.34
C SER A 642 -13.35 -7.29 22.83
N LYS A 643 -12.74 -8.05 21.93
CA LYS A 643 -13.26 -9.36 21.50
C LYS A 643 -13.12 -10.42 22.59
N LEU A 644 -12.06 -10.34 23.42
CA LEU A 644 -11.87 -11.22 24.56
C LEU A 644 -12.95 -10.96 25.62
N ASP A 645 -13.26 -9.69 25.88
CA ASP A 645 -14.30 -9.30 26.84
C ASP A 645 -15.69 -9.76 26.39
N LYS A 646 -15.98 -9.61 25.08
CA LYS A 646 -17.21 -10.14 24.48
C LYS A 646 -17.27 -11.67 24.55
N ALA A 647 -16.14 -12.36 24.38
CA ALA A 647 -16.09 -13.80 24.50
C ALA A 647 -16.42 -14.23 25.95
N LYS A 648 -15.88 -13.54 26.96
CA LYS A 648 -16.22 -13.74 28.39
C LYS A 648 -17.69 -13.43 28.65
N GLN A 649 -18.21 -12.32 28.12
CA GLN A 649 -19.61 -11.91 28.26
C GLN A 649 -20.58 -12.94 27.67
N PHE A 650 -20.23 -13.54 26.54
CA PHE A 650 -21.06 -14.57 25.88
C PHE A 650 -20.74 -16.00 26.32
N ASN A 651 -19.83 -16.15 27.32
CA ASN A 651 -19.38 -17.45 27.82
C ASN A 651 -18.79 -18.37 26.72
N VAL A 652 -18.10 -17.77 25.74
CA VAL A 652 -17.46 -18.50 24.64
C VAL A 652 -16.14 -19.08 25.13
N LYS A 653 -15.82 -20.31 24.71
CA LYS A 653 -14.53 -20.94 25.05
C LYS A 653 -13.38 -20.12 24.49
N ILE A 654 -12.39 -19.83 25.34
CA ILE A 654 -11.19 -19.08 24.98
C ILE A 654 -9.99 -20.01 25.17
N ILE A 655 -9.10 -20.04 24.20
CA ILE A 655 -7.79 -20.70 24.29
C ILE A 655 -6.68 -19.69 23.97
N SER A 656 -5.50 -19.90 24.54
CA SER A 656 -4.30 -19.12 24.22
C SER A 656 -3.70 -19.54 22.87
N GLU A 657 -2.77 -18.74 22.35
CA GLU A 657 -2.00 -19.13 21.15
C GLU A 657 -1.16 -20.38 21.42
N GLU A 658 -0.59 -20.54 22.62
CA GLU A 658 0.18 -21.71 23.01
C GLU A 658 -0.69 -22.99 23.00
N GLU A 659 -1.92 -22.91 23.51
CA GLU A 659 -2.88 -24.01 23.43
C GLU A 659 -3.29 -24.30 21.98
N PHE A 660 -3.42 -23.27 21.15
CA PHE A 660 -3.69 -23.43 19.72
C PHE A 660 -2.56 -24.15 19.02
N VAL A 661 -1.30 -23.77 19.25
CA VAL A 661 -0.11 -24.44 18.70
C VAL A 661 -0.06 -25.91 19.16
N LYS A 662 -0.31 -26.17 20.45
CA LYS A 662 -0.33 -27.54 21.00
C LYS A 662 -1.40 -28.41 20.33
N ILE A 663 -2.59 -27.88 20.10
CA ILE A 663 -3.67 -28.59 19.40
C ILE A 663 -3.25 -28.88 17.95
N LEU A 664 -2.57 -27.95 17.29
CA LEU A 664 -2.05 -28.15 15.93
C LEU A 664 -0.98 -29.25 15.89
N ASP A 665 -0.06 -29.28 16.86
CA ASP A 665 0.97 -30.32 16.97
C ASP A 665 0.33 -31.70 17.18
N GLU A 666 -0.69 -31.80 18.01
CA GLU A 666 -1.45 -33.03 18.24
C GLU A 666 -2.16 -33.51 16.95
N LEU A 667 -2.72 -32.59 16.16
CA LEU A 667 -3.41 -32.90 14.91
C LEU A 667 -2.44 -33.32 13.78
N GLN A 668 -1.17 -32.92 13.87
CA GLN A 668 -0.14 -33.23 12.85
C GLN A 668 0.77 -34.42 13.22
N GLY A 669 0.54 -35.07 14.35
CA GLY A 669 1.31 -36.27 14.77
C GLY A 669 2.72 -35.95 15.26
N GLY A 670 2.95 -34.77 15.83
CA GLY A 670 4.18 -34.35 16.52
C GLY A 670 5.44 -34.34 15.64
N ASN A 671 5.80 -33.22 15.12
CA ASN A 671 7.13 -32.72 14.76
C ASN A 671 7.12 -31.84 13.49
N LEU A 672 6.84 -30.53 13.62
CA LEU A 672 7.19 -29.61 12.49
C LEU A 672 7.35 -28.12 12.86
N TRP A 673 7.12 -27.68 14.11
CA TRP A 673 7.15 -26.25 14.46
C TRP A 673 8.28 -25.83 15.42
N LYS A 674 9.38 -26.58 15.43
CA LYS A 674 10.64 -26.12 16.06
C LYS A 674 11.60 -25.71 14.96
N LYS A 675 11.44 -24.47 14.48
CA LYS A 675 12.50 -23.72 13.81
C LYS A 675 12.35 -22.24 14.09
#